data_53b320ee3b97be1c78de1a9449405c98
#
_entry.id   53b320ee3b97be1c78de1a9449405c98
#
_cell.length_a   1.000
_cell.length_b   1.000
_cell.length_c   1.000
_cell.angle_alpha   90.00
_cell.angle_beta   90.00
_cell.angle_gamma   90.00
#
_symmetry.space_group_name_H-M   'P 1'
#
loop_
_entity.id
_entity.type
_entity.pdbx_description
1 polymer ?
#
loop_
_entity_poly.entity_id
_entity_poly.type
_entity_poly.pdbx_seq_one_letter_code
_entity_poly.pdbx_strand_id
1 'polypeptide(L)'
;MTSYTGKEISSLRIGTVTAVRGRRIDITVDVDKNDSSLIFQGKIISNVSIGSFLVVRRGYAHLVVQVEEEELIESSAWENSDYQRDVDRNTRILKTSLLGEFQTDTSVSPFQTRFVSGTQTSPLIGNIAYLASPEQASKIYVSSSAPSTQITIGHLATDSSIPINLDIGTFFSSHIGIFGNTGSGKSYSLTQLYTQLFEKISNVHPNKRKFDQSRFILFDFNGEYCSGSLDHILCSPELKLVYGPIVRRSEDYPPNTRQIPLFIDDLYYVNFWATILEATEHTQRPFILKCLQNRVNSDNMRQMLHNLILSYLSAHHTESSAAQTLLSFLEDIFLLTTPNSSKFFRYVLTNFSNSLIFNKSTGSFAIGVGNKLFHAGSSEFEQHVDDFLNRMYFLPFYGTLDTLTKIALNFKFHYIDELITNPASVDNLQPLITRFDNRLITLRKWFEIRDDSDWNMPHLQIINLADATLDERQLIPLIIARTEYDAQKDKSRRSHGQFYLNFIIEEAHTILARETRRESEQWRNTRLDTFEEIIMEGRKFGTFITLLSQRPANISPIFTSQLHHHFLHRLINSDDLDCVKDAVSFLDKTSFESIPFLPCGTCIISGTASPIPAVVKIDELPEGRRPNNETIDLVKLWGLAPDSSVDAGSTATDSADSQDSESTAEES
;
A
#
# COMPACT_ATOMS: atom_id res chain seq x y z
N MET A 1 20.45 -26.23 25.92
CA MET A 1 20.00 -26.11 27.32
C MET A 1 21.20 -25.67 28.12
N THR A 2 21.25 -24.41 28.51
CA THR A 2 21.98 -24.07 29.73
C THR A 2 21.36 -24.95 30.83
N SER A 3 22.14 -25.85 31.41
CA SER A 3 21.68 -26.72 32.48
C SER A 3 21.50 -25.87 33.75
N TYR A 4 20.28 -25.32 33.90
CA TYR A 4 19.94 -24.63 35.14
C TYR A 4 20.12 -25.61 36.32
N THR A 5 20.80 -25.18 37.36
CA THR A 5 20.95 -25.96 38.55
C THR A 5 19.59 -26.20 39.22
N GLY A 6 19.39 -27.28 39.93
CA GLY A 6 18.10 -27.57 40.57
C GLY A 6 17.57 -26.44 41.47
N LYS A 7 18.44 -25.58 42.00
CA LYS A 7 18.08 -24.37 42.78
C LYS A 7 17.53 -23.24 41.93
N GLU A 8 18.07 -23.01 40.72
CA GLU A 8 17.58 -22.00 39.80
C GLU A 8 16.20 -22.34 39.23
N ILE A 9 15.94 -23.63 39.02
CA ILE A 9 14.62 -24.09 38.58
C ILE A 9 13.60 -23.93 39.70
N SER A 10 13.97 -24.07 40.95
CA SER A 10 13.04 -23.90 42.07
C SER A 10 12.61 -22.45 42.29
N SER A 11 13.44 -21.46 41.92
CA SER A 11 13.10 -20.04 42.04
C SER A 11 12.00 -19.58 41.06
N LEU A 12 11.89 -20.22 39.89
CA LEU A 12 10.86 -19.92 38.89
C LEU A 12 9.57 -20.74 39.08
N ARG A 13 9.52 -21.65 40.02
CA ARG A 13 8.30 -22.40 40.35
C ARG A 13 7.23 -21.40 40.84
N ILE A 14 6.05 -21.48 40.23
CA ILE A 14 4.91 -20.60 40.54
C ILE A 14 3.82 -21.38 41.29
N GLY A 15 3.54 -22.63 40.86
CA GLY A 15 2.43 -23.34 41.43
C GLY A 15 2.17 -24.69 40.76
N THR A 16 0.96 -25.19 40.93
CA THR A 16 0.55 -26.52 40.49
C THR A 16 -0.76 -26.46 39.72
N VAL A 17 -0.88 -27.27 38.66
CA VAL A 17 -2.12 -27.43 37.88
C VAL A 17 -3.22 -28.05 38.72
N THR A 18 -4.33 -27.36 38.91
CA THR A 18 -5.45 -27.83 39.74
C THR A 18 -6.69 -28.23 38.94
N ALA A 19 -6.86 -27.64 37.73
CA ALA A 19 -7.92 -28.06 36.83
C ALA A 19 -7.47 -27.95 35.35
N VAL A 20 -8.01 -28.85 34.52
CA VAL A 20 -7.79 -28.87 33.04
C VAL A 20 -9.14 -29.00 32.37
N ARG A 21 -9.50 -28.00 31.53
CA ARG A 21 -10.78 -27.91 30.79
C ARG A 21 -10.50 -27.60 29.32
N GLY A 22 -10.12 -28.62 28.56
CA GLY A 22 -9.67 -28.46 27.17
C GLY A 22 -8.36 -27.66 27.11
N ARG A 23 -8.41 -26.46 26.49
CA ARG A 23 -7.24 -25.57 26.44
C ARG A 23 -7.10 -24.65 27.66
N ARG A 24 -8.14 -24.54 28.50
CA ARG A 24 -8.10 -23.75 29.74
C ARG A 24 -7.55 -24.59 30.88
N ILE A 25 -6.58 -24.03 31.59
CA ILE A 25 -5.83 -24.68 32.65
C ILE A 25 -5.80 -23.76 33.85
N ASP A 26 -6.28 -24.24 35.00
CA ASP A 26 -6.21 -23.49 36.24
C ASP A 26 -4.96 -23.91 37.02
N ILE A 27 -4.18 -22.93 37.47
CA ILE A 27 -2.95 -23.14 38.23
C ILE A 27 -3.08 -22.43 39.57
N THR A 28 -2.97 -23.21 40.65
CA THR A 28 -2.93 -22.63 41.99
C THR A 28 -1.49 -22.19 42.29
N VAL A 29 -1.34 -20.93 42.68
CA VAL A 29 -0.04 -20.35 43.05
C VAL A 29 0.39 -20.83 44.41
N ASP A 30 1.67 -21.18 44.56
CA ASP A 30 2.25 -21.56 45.84
C ASP A 30 2.27 -20.33 46.78
N VAL A 31 1.95 -20.47 48.06
CA VAL A 31 1.77 -19.36 49.01
C VAL A 31 3.02 -18.46 49.13
N ASP A 32 4.21 -19.05 49.02
CA ASP A 32 5.50 -18.35 49.07
C ASP A 32 5.80 -17.53 47.81
N LYS A 33 4.89 -17.51 46.82
CA LYS A 33 5.02 -16.83 45.50
C LYS A 33 4.02 -15.70 45.30
N ASN A 34 3.44 -15.16 46.33
CA ASN A 34 2.48 -14.05 46.24
C ASN A 34 3.16 -12.68 46.21
N ASP A 35 4.48 -12.59 46.32
CA ASP A 35 5.21 -11.30 46.19
C ASP A 35 5.20 -10.75 44.77
N SER A 36 5.34 -9.43 44.63
CA SER A 36 5.33 -8.74 43.34
C SER A 36 6.57 -9.01 42.47
N SER A 37 7.64 -9.54 43.04
CA SER A 37 8.91 -9.81 42.35
C SER A 37 9.54 -11.11 42.77
N LEU A 38 10.32 -11.71 41.89
CA LEU A 38 11.11 -12.92 42.10
C LEU A 38 12.60 -12.62 41.88
N ILE A 39 13.46 -13.37 42.55
CA ILE A 39 14.91 -13.31 42.33
C ILE A 39 15.33 -14.50 41.47
N PHE A 40 15.83 -14.19 40.27
CA PHE A 40 16.38 -15.20 39.35
C PHE A 40 17.78 -14.82 38.91
N GLN A 41 18.75 -15.70 39.10
CA GLN A 41 20.18 -15.48 38.81
C GLN A 41 20.74 -14.14 39.36
N GLY A 42 20.31 -13.76 40.57
CA GLY A 42 20.75 -12.53 41.23
C GLY A 42 20.10 -11.23 40.66
N LYS A 43 19.16 -11.38 39.74
CA LYS A 43 18.36 -10.24 39.18
C LYS A 43 16.94 -10.33 39.74
N ILE A 44 16.38 -9.16 40.01
CA ILE A 44 14.96 -9.04 40.33
C ILE A 44 14.18 -9.08 39.02
N ILE A 45 13.23 -10.02 38.93
CA ILE A 45 12.31 -10.14 37.79
C ILE A 45 10.88 -9.95 38.31
N SER A 46 9.99 -9.46 37.45
CA SER A 46 8.56 -9.37 37.78
C SER A 46 7.99 -10.78 38.01
N ASN A 47 7.15 -10.92 39.02
CA ASN A 47 6.42 -12.14 39.24
C ASN A 47 5.32 -12.33 38.18
N VAL A 48 4.67 -13.47 38.21
CA VAL A 48 3.58 -13.81 37.31
C VAL A 48 2.43 -12.81 37.41
N SER A 49 1.97 -12.36 36.27
CA SER A 49 0.82 -11.46 36.09
C SER A 49 0.04 -11.84 34.84
N ILE A 50 -1.10 -11.22 34.61
CA ILE A 50 -1.86 -11.38 33.35
C ILE A 50 -0.95 -11.12 32.16
N GLY A 51 -0.98 -12.00 31.15
CA GLY A 51 -0.11 -11.97 29.98
C GLY A 51 1.21 -12.74 30.13
N SER A 52 1.60 -13.12 31.34
CA SER A 52 2.83 -13.93 31.60
C SER A 52 2.73 -15.33 31.01
N PHE A 53 3.88 -15.88 30.59
CA PHE A 53 3.97 -17.25 30.13
C PHE A 53 4.47 -18.16 31.25
N LEU A 54 3.81 -19.31 31.41
CA LEU A 54 4.23 -20.39 32.30
C LEU A 54 4.57 -21.63 31.50
N VAL A 55 5.56 -22.36 31.96
CA VAL A 55 5.97 -23.66 31.42
C VAL A 55 5.51 -24.78 32.37
N VAL A 56 4.55 -25.57 31.92
CA VAL A 56 4.04 -26.73 32.68
C VAL A 56 4.82 -27.95 32.24
N ARG A 57 5.43 -28.64 33.20
CA ARG A 57 6.19 -29.86 32.92
C ARG A 57 5.31 -31.09 33.01
N ARG A 58 5.25 -31.86 31.93
CA ARG A 58 4.62 -33.17 31.87
C ARG A 58 5.63 -34.20 31.36
N GLY A 59 6.36 -34.84 32.26
CA GLY A 59 7.47 -35.71 31.88
C GLY A 59 8.55 -34.94 31.10
N TYR A 60 8.78 -35.34 29.83
CA TYR A 60 9.72 -34.67 28.94
C TYR A 60 9.09 -33.51 28.14
N ALA A 61 7.75 -33.38 28.13
CA ALA A 61 7.06 -32.32 27.44
C ALA A 61 7.06 -31.05 28.32
N HIS A 62 7.40 -29.91 27.68
CA HIS A 62 7.38 -28.61 28.29
C HIS A 62 6.26 -27.79 27.61
N LEU A 63 5.06 -27.82 28.21
CA LEU A 63 3.87 -27.18 27.70
C LEU A 63 3.88 -25.69 28.08
N VAL A 64 3.54 -24.80 27.12
CA VAL A 64 3.50 -23.38 27.35
C VAL A 64 2.06 -22.93 27.50
N VAL A 65 1.78 -22.21 28.58
CA VAL A 65 0.47 -21.61 28.85
C VAL A 65 0.64 -20.14 29.14
N GLN A 66 -0.38 -19.34 28.78
CA GLN A 66 -0.44 -17.90 29.04
C GLN A 66 -1.51 -17.60 30.08
N VAL A 67 -1.21 -16.70 31.02
CA VAL A 67 -2.14 -16.25 32.05
C VAL A 67 -3.14 -15.28 31.42
N GLU A 68 -4.43 -15.61 31.43
CA GLU A 68 -5.52 -14.78 30.90
C GLU A 68 -6.26 -14.03 32.00
N GLU A 69 -6.50 -14.71 33.13
CA GLU A 69 -7.25 -14.15 34.27
C GLU A 69 -6.59 -14.58 35.58
N GLU A 70 -6.78 -13.79 36.61
CA GLU A 70 -6.34 -14.06 37.95
C GLU A 70 -7.52 -13.94 38.93
N GLU A 71 -7.68 -14.91 39.78
CA GLU A 71 -8.76 -14.97 40.75
C GLU A 71 -8.22 -15.29 42.14
N LEU A 72 -8.74 -14.60 43.13
CA LEU A 72 -8.46 -14.89 44.53
C LEU A 72 -9.66 -15.61 45.16
N ILE A 73 -9.47 -16.84 45.63
CA ILE A 73 -10.53 -17.62 46.26
C ILE A 73 -10.25 -17.73 47.75
N GLU A 74 -11.21 -17.33 48.55
CA GLU A 74 -11.19 -17.51 50.00
C GLU A 74 -11.37 -18.99 50.34
N SER A 75 -10.42 -19.57 51.06
CA SER A 75 -10.48 -21.00 51.43
C SER A 75 -11.47 -21.20 52.58
N SER A 76 -12.63 -21.81 52.27
CA SER A 76 -13.66 -22.17 53.27
C SER A 76 -13.25 -23.25 54.24
N ALA A 77 -12.05 -23.87 54.12
CA ALA A 77 -11.59 -24.99 54.94
C ALA A 77 -11.12 -24.57 56.34
N TRP A 78 -11.19 -23.29 56.71
CA TRP A 78 -10.56 -22.79 57.93
C TRP A 78 -11.52 -22.30 59.01
N GLU A 79 -12.77 -22.70 58.98
CA GLU A 79 -13.73 -22.33 60.04
C GLU A 79 -13.39 -22.81 61.45
N ASN A 80 -12.32 -23.60 61.61
CA ASN A 80 -12.01 -24.26 62.91
C ASN A 80 -10.57 -24.06 63.45
N SER A 81 -9.80 -23.08 63.00
CA SER A 81 -8.47 -22.81 63.60
C SER A 81 -8.26 -21.33 63.92
N ASP A 82 -8.32 -21.06 65.21
CA ASP A 82 -8.01 -19.75 65.83
C ASP A 82 -6.52 -19.44 65.76
N TYR A 83 -5.95 -18.84 64.92
CA TYR A 83 -4.56 -18.34 64.81
C TYR A 83 -3.83 -18.79 63.55
N GLN A 84 -4.18 -18.18 62.40
CA GLN A 84 -3.22 -18.03 61.33
C GLN A 84 -3.38 -16.65 60.65
N ARG A 85 -2.24 -16.08 60.20
CA ARG A 85 -2.16 -14.72 59.61
C ARG A 85 -3.02 -14.62 58.38
N ASP A 86 -3.64 -13.45 58.09
CA ASP A 86 -4.51 -13.14 56.98
C ASP A 86 -3.98 -13.54 55.60
N VAL A 87 -2.65 -13.72 55.47
CA VAL A 87 -1.97 -14.14 54.21
C VAL A 87 -2.27 -15.60 53.84
N ASP A 88 -2.64 -16.47 54.76
CA ASP A 88 -2.83 -17.91 54.51
C ASP A 88 -4.27 -18.28 54.15
N ARG A 89 -5.21 -17.29 54.16
CA ARG A 89 -6.63 -17.56 53.90
C ARG A 89 -7.01 -17.52 52.40
N ASN A 90 -6.21 -16.86 51.58
CA ASN A 90 -6.54 -16.60 50.20
C ASN A 90 -5.68 -17.46 49.26
N THR A 91 -6.33 -18.24 48.41
CA THR A 91 -5.68 -19.03 47.35
C THR A 91 -5.74 -18.26 46.03
N ARG A 92 -4.59 -17.92 45.49
CA ARG A 92 -4.46 -17.27 44.17
C ARG A 92 -4.49 -18.31 43.08
N ILE A 93 -5.44 -18.17 42.14
CA ILE A 93 -5.61 -19.07 40.99
C ILE A 93 -5.38 -18.27 39.72
N LEU A 94 -4.48 -18.81 38.88
CA LEU A 94 -4.24 -18.31 37.53
C LEU A 94 -5.06 -19.14 36.56
N LYS A 95 -5.96 -18.50 35.80
CA LYS A 95 -6.65 -19.10 34.67
C LYS A 95 -5.80 -18.88 33.42
N THR A 96 -5.37 -20.00 32.83
CA THR A 96 -4.41 -19.93 31.72
C THR A 96 -4.95 -20.62 30.47
N SER A 97 -4.45 -20.25 29.29
CA SER A 97 -4.70 -20.97 28.04
C SER A 97 -3.45 -21.70 27.55
N LEU A 98 -3.64 -22.88 27.03
CA LEU A 98 -2.58 -23.70 26.45
C LEU A 98 -2.26 -23.20 25.03
N LEU A 99 -1.03 -22.72 24.83
CA LEU A 99 -0.56 -22.17 23.56
C LEU A 99 0.16 -23.19 22.68
N GLY A 100 1.06 -23.99 23.28
CA GLY A 100 1.90 -24.93 22.55
C GLY A 100 2.89 -25.65 23.43
N GLU A 101 3.99 -26.10 22.85
CA GLU A 101 5.06 -26.80 23.57
C GLU A 101 6.45 -26.44 23.04
N PHE A 102 7.46 -26.55 23.90
CA PHE A 102 8.85 -26.53 23.51
C PHE A 102 9.29 -27.89 23.01
N GLN A 103 9.69 -27.97 21.76
CA GLN A 103 10.30 -29.15 21.15
C GLN A 103 11.80 -28.94 21.01
N THR A 104 12.57 -29.99 21.45
CA THR A 104 14.03 -29.98 21.31
C THR A 104 14.42 -30.86 20.13
N ASP A 105 15.09 -30.28 19.17
CA ASP A 105 15.66 -30.99 18.04
C ASP A 105 16.98 -31.65 18.51
N THR A 106 16.98 -32.94 18.60
CA THR A 106 18.15 -33.73 19.02
C THR A 106 19.04 -34.15 17.86
N SER A 107 18.62 -33.87 16.61
CA SER A 107 19.39 -34.17 15.40
C SER A 107 20.48 -33.14 15.11
N VAL A 108 20.42 -31.95 15.75
CA VAL A 108 21.38 -30.85 15.57
C VAL A 108 22.23 -30.67 16.81
N SER A 109 23.53 -30.51 16.67
CA SER A 109 24.45 -30.25 17.80
C SER A 109 25.00 -28.80 17.70
N PRO A 110 24.82 -27.93 18.73
CA PRO A 110 24.11 -28.14 19.98
C PRO A 110 22.58 -28.25 19.82
N PHE A 111 21.92 -29.00 20.69
CA PHE A 111 20.46 -29.17 20.68
C PHE A 111 19.74 -27.82 20.63
N GLN A 112 18.84 -27.67 19.65
CA GLN A 112 18.03 -26.46 19.52
C GLN A 112 16.64 -26.72 20.08
N THR A 113 16.19 -25.82 20.96
CA THR A 113 14.83 -25.85 21.51
C THR A 113 14.03 -24.76 20.82
N ARG A 114 12.91 -25.12 20.18
CA ARG A 114 11.99 -24.20 19.52
C ARG A 114 10.60 -24.32 20.16
N PHE A 115 9.84 -23.21 20.10
CA PHE A 115 8.42 -23.23 20.41
C PHE A 115 7.63 -23.67 19.21
N VAL A 116 6.63 -24.53 19.42
CA VAL A 116 5.67 -24.97 18.39
C VAL A 116 4.28 -24.64 18.92
N SER A 117 3.54 -23.81 18.17
CA SER A 117 2.16 -23.44 18.50
C SER A 117 1.24 -24.64 18.31
N GLY A 118 0.32 -24.80 19.24
CA GLY A 118 -0.56 -25.97 19.30
C GLY A 118 0.15 -27.22 19.86
N THR A 119 -0.59 -28.09 20.50
CA THR A 119 -0.11 -29.39 21.01
C THR A 119 -1.26 -30.36 21.10
N GLN A 120 -0.99 -31.62 20.89
CA GLN A 120 -1.92 -32.73 21.16
C GLN A 120 -1.88 -33.20 22.61
N THR A 121 -0.90 -32.70 23.38
CA THR A 121 -0.66 -33.07 24.75
C THR A 121 -1.25 -32.05 25.71
N SER A 122 -2.10 -32.47 26.64
CA SER A 122 -2.62 -31.59 27.70
C SER A 122 -1.90 -31.86 29.01
N PRO A 123 -1.71 -30.89 29.91
CA PRO A 123 -1.15 -31.11 31.22
C PRO A 123 -2.05 -32.01 32.07
N LEU A 124 -1.47 -32.63 33.10
CA LEU A 124 -2.21 -33.37 34.09
C LEU A 124 -2.36 -32.55 35.36
N ILE A 125 -3.44 -32.76 36.08
CA ILE A 125 -3.63 -32.22 37.43
C ILE A 125 -2.45 -32.68 38.28
N GLY A 126 -1.86 -31.77 39.07
CA GLY A 126 -0.65 -32.01 39.85
C GLY A 126 0.66 -31.73 39.11
N ASN A 127 0.64 -31.41 37.81
CA ASN A 127 1.86 -30.96 37.13
C ASN A 127 2.32 -29.57 37.66
N ILE A 128 3.63 -29.39 37.74
CA ILE A 128 4.22 -28.16 38.26
C ILE A 128 4.36 -27.12 37.11
N ALA A 129 3.98 -25.90 37.44
CA ALA A 129 4.10 -24.74 36.57
C ALA A 129 5.27 -23.83 36.99
N TYR A 130 6.06 -23.39 36.04
CA TYR A 130 7.20 -22.50 36.24
C TYR A 130 7.00 -21.22 35.41
N LEU A 131 7.44 -20.10 35.91
CA LEU A 131 7.52 -18.87 35.09
C LEU A 131 8.52 -19.09 33.92
N ALA A 132 8.15 -18.73 32.71
CA ALA A 132 9.06 -18.82 31.60
C ALA A 132 10.26 -17.89 31.81
N SER A 133 11.47 -18.42 31.67
CA SER A 133 12.67 -17.57 31.72
C SER A 133 12.68 -16.57 30.57
N PRO A 134 13.40 -15.41 30.63
CA PRO A 134 13.52 -14.46 29.53
C PRO A 134 13.95 -15.10 28.20
N GLU A 135 14.86 -16.11 28.26
CA GLU A 135 15.29 -16.87 27.09
C GLU A 135 14.16 -17.76 26.53
N GLN A 136 13.32 -18.33 27.37
CA GLN A 136 12.16 -19.10 26.93
C GLN A 136 11.08 -18.21 26.39
N ALA A 137 10.79 -17.06 27.02
CA ALA A 137 9.84 -16.06 26.55
C ALA A 137 10.25 -15.53 25.17
N SER A 138 11.53 -15.21 24.96
CA SER A 138 12.06 -14.83 23.66
C SER A 138 11.79 -15.89 22.57
N LYS A 139 12.00 -17.18 22.89
CA LYS A 139 11.75 -18.29 21.93
C LYS A 139 10.28 -18.50 21.59
N ILE A 140 9.35 -18.05 22.42
CA ILE A 140 7.91 -18.12 22.14
C ILE A 140 7.53 -17.16 21.00
N TYR A 141 8.18 -15.98 20.95
CA TYR A 141 7.91 -14.96 19.93
C TYR A 141 8.75 -15.13 18.67
N VAL A 142 9.89 -15.80 18.75
CA VAL A 142 10.85 -15.92 17.64
C VAL A 142 10.51 -17.15 16.79
N SER A 143 10.34 -16.92 15.49
CA SER A 143 10.31 -17.99 14.49
C SER A 143 11.60 -18.82 14.55
N SER A 144 11.53 -20.12 14.29
CA SER A 144 12.67 -21.05 14.30
C SER A 144 13.66 -20.86 13.11
N SER A 145 13.51 -19.79 12.32
CA SER A 145 14.37 -19.49 11.19
C SER A 145 15.77 -19.01 11.60
N ALA A 146 16.72 -19.09 10.66
CA ALA A 146 18.09 -18.67 10.91
C ALA A 146 18.17 -17.14 11.15
N PRO A 147 19.06 -16.62 12.02
CA PRO A 147 19.22 -15.18 12.24
C PRO A 147 19.55 -14.39 10.97
N SER A 148 20.14 -15.05 9.96
CA SER A 148 20.43 -14.44 8.66
C SER A 148 19.19 -14.09 7.86
N THR A 149 18.05 -14.75 8.09
CA THR A 149 16.77 -14.52 7.39
C THR A 149 15.77 -13.70 8.21
N GLN A 150 16.18 -13.18 9.37
CA GLN A 150 15.32 -12.40 10.26
C GLN A 150 15.64 -10.92 10.21
N ILE A 151 14.61 -10.10 10.41
CA ILE A 151 14.69 -8.65 10.66
C ILE A 151 14.06 -8.35 12.03
N THR A 152 14.65 -7.41 12.75
CA THR A 152 14.11 -6.93 14.04
C THR A 152 13.33 -5.64 13.77
N ILE A 153 12.08 -5.57 14.24
CA ILE A 153 11.21 -4.42 14.01
C ILE A 153 10.91 -3.63 15.29
N GLY A 154 11.17 -4.19 16.43
CA GLY A 154 10.90 -3.58 17.72
C GLY A 154 11.10 -4.58 18.85
N HIS A 155 10.59 -4.23 20.02
CA HIS A 155 10.70 -5.01 21.24
C HIS A 155 9.34 -5.25 21.86
N LEU A 156 9.22 -6.30 22.66
CA LEU A 156 7.99 -6.59 23.39
C LEU A 156 7.64 -5.41 24.30
N ALA A 157 6.39 -4.92 24.24
CA ALA A 157 5.98 -3.72 24.98
C ALA A 157 6.06 -3.90 26.50
N THR A 158 5.92 -5.13 26.99
CA THR A 158 6.01 -5.47 28.43
C THR A 158 7.44 -5.73 28.90
N ASP A 159 8.37 -6.04 27.98
CA ASP A 159 9.77 -6.31 28.30
C ASP A 159 10.68 -5.90 27.12
N SER A 160 11.28 -4.74 27.22
CA SER A 160 12.17 -4.18 26.18
C SER A 160 13.46 -4.98 25.95
N SER A 161 13.77 -5.98 26.78
CA SER A 161 14.89 -6.88 26.55
C SER A 161 14.61 -7.97 25.51
N ILE A 162 13.35 -8.15 25.10
CA ILE A 162 12.92 -9.19 24.17
C ILE A 162 12.69 -8.59 22.79
N PRO A 163 13.62 -8.79 21.82
CA PRO A 163 13.45 -8.32 20.45
C PRO A 163 12.41 -9.16 19.70
N ILE A 164 11.60 -8.51 18.89
CA ILE A 164 10.63 -9.16 18.01
C ILE A 164 11.22 -9.26 16.60
N ASN A 165 11.50 -10.49 16.22
CA ASN A 165 12.12 -10.82 14.94
C ASN A 165 11.12 -11.46 14.00
N LEU A 166 11.06 -10.96 12.76
CA LEU A 166 10.23 -11.50 11.69
C LEU A 166 11.10 -12.24 10.68
N ASP A 167 10.69 -13.44 10.30
CA ASP A 167 11.35 -14.19 9.23
C ASP A 167 10.94 -13.63 7.86
N ILE A 168 11.90 -13.14 7.10
CA ILE A 168 11.69 -12.51 5.79
C ILE A 168 10.93 -13.43 4.85
N GLY A 169 11.34 -14.72 4.78
CA GLY A 169 10.77 -15.69 3.86
C GLY A 169 9.29 -15.92 4.09
N THR A 170 8.88 -16.10 5.34
CA THR A 170 7.47 -16.35 5.68
C THR A 170 6.64 -15.08 5.66
N PHE A 171 7.22 -13.98 6.14
CA PHE A 171 6.49 -12.73 6.33
C PHE A 171 6.18 -12.02 5.01
N PHE A 172 7.19 -11.82 4.15
CA PHE A 172 7.02 -11.11 2.89
C PHE A 172 6.48 -11.98 1.75
N SER A 173 6.37 -13.30 1.91
CA SER A 173 5.67 -14.18 0.97
C SER A 173 4.18 -14.32 1.29
N SER A 174 3.59 -13.30 1.90
CA SER A 174 2.19 -13.23 2.31
C SER A 174 1.67 -11.80 2.22
N HIS A 175 0.34 -11.65 2.24
CA HIS A 175 -0.29 -10.33 2.28
C HIS A 175 -0.27 -9.78 3.71
N ILE A 176 0.01 -8.48 3.84
CA ILE A 176 0.21 -7.78 5.12
C ILE A 176 -0.84 -6.68 5.27
N GLY A 177 -1.45 -6.55 6.45
CA GLY A 177 -2.34 -5.45 6.82
C GLY A 177 -1.78 -4.64 7.97
N ILE A 178 -1.74 -3.31 7.84
CA ILE A 178 -1.33 -2.37 8.88
C ILE A 178 -2.51 -1.44 9.14
N PHE A 179 -3.15 -1.60 10.28
CA PHE A 179 -4.38 -0.89 10.63
C PHE A 179 -4.22 -0.06 11.90
N GLY A 180 -4.90 1.09 11.96
CA GLY A 180 -4.89 1.97 13.12
C GLY A 180 -5.31 3.39 12.78
N ASN A 181 -5.66 4.18 13.77
CA ASN A 181 -6.09 5.56 13.58
C ASN A 181 -4.94 6.48 13.15
N THR A 182 -5.27 7.71 12.73
CA THR A 182 -4.28 8.75 12.45
C THR A 182 -3.42 9.01 13.69
N GLY A 183 -2.09 9.13 13.51
CA GLY A 183 -1.15 9.37 14.61
C GLY A 183 -0.90 8.15 15.51
N SER A 184 -1.38 6.95 15.18
CA SER A 184 -1.11 5.73 15.97
C SER A 184 0.25 5.08 15.67
N GLY A 185 0.93 5.47 14.58
CA GLY A 185 2.25 4.95 14.20
C GLY A 185 2.26 4.00 13.00
N LYS A 186 1.19 3.91 12.19
CA LYS A 186 1.11 3.03 11.00
C LYS A 186 2.23 3.25 10.00
N SER A 187 2.38 4.50 9.51
CA SER A 187 3.41 4.87 8.52
C SER A 187 4.81 4.62 9.07
N TYR A 188 4.97 4.83 10.37
CA TYR A 188 6.22 4.54 11.07
C TYR A 188 6.56 3.04 11.07
N SER A 189 5.57 2.19 11.37
CA SER A 189 5.73 0.73 11.32
C SER A 189 6.02 0.22 9.92
N LEU A 190 5.36 0.78 8.89
CA LEU A 190 5.68 0.48 7.50
C LEU A 190 7.13 0.83 7.19
N THR A 191 7.54 2.06 7.53
CA THR A 191 8.90 2.54 7.27
C THR A 191 9.92 1.66 7.96
N GLN A 192 9.73 1.30 9.24
CA GLN A 192 10.63 0.41 9.97
C GLN A 192 10.72 -0.96 9.32
N LEU A 193 9.59 -1.55 8.97
CA LEU A 193 9.50 -2.87 8.34
C LEU A 193 10.32 -2.95 7.05
N TYR A 194 10.10 -1.99 6.14
CA TYR A 194 10.77 -1.99 4.85
C TYR A 194 12.22 -1.48 4.92
N THR A 195 12.54 -0.55 5.82
CA THR A 195 13.93 -0.12 6.07
C THR A 195 14.78 -1.31 6.52
N GLN A 196 14.30 -2.10 7.49
CA GLN A 196 15.01 -3.28 7.96
C GLN A 196 15.17 -4.34 6.86
N LEU A 197 14.14 -4.53 6.01
CA LEU A 197 14.21 -5.43 4.87
C LEU A 197 15.29 -5.00 3.87
N PHE A 198 15.27 -3.73 3.41
CA PHE A 198 16.20 -3.22 2.43
C PHE A 198 17.64 -3.18 2.97
N GLU A 199 17.84 -2.81 4.21
CA GLU A 199 19.16 -2.88 4.87
C GLU A 199 19.70 -4.31 4.93
N LYS A 200 18.86 -5.27 5.32
CA LYS A 200 19.26 -6.68 5.37
C LYS A 200 19.68 -7.21 4.02
N ILE A 201 18.90 -6.91 2.96
CA ILE A 201 19.20 -7.33 1.60
C ILE A 201 20.50 -6.68 1.10
N SER A 202 20.68 -5.37 1.32
CA SER A 202 21.85 -4.62 0.89
C SER A 202 23.13 -5.13 1.56
N ASN A 203 23.06 -5.50 2.84
CA ASN A 203 24.18 -6.03 3.60
C ASN A 203 24.61 -7.45 3.14
N VAL A 204 23.65 -8.29 2.75
CA VAL A 204 23.92 -9.67 2.32
C VAL A 204 24.38 -9.72 0.85
N HIS A 205 23.90 -8.81 0.01
CA HIS A 205 24.17 -8.80 -1.43
C HIS A 205 24.67 -7.45 -1.93
N PRO A 206 25.93 -7.06 -1.62
CA PRO A 206 26.47 -5.77 -2.06
C PRO A 206 26.53 -5.62 -3.59
N ASN A 207 26.52 -6.73 -4.34
CA ASN A 207 26.53 -6.73 -5.82
C ASN A 207 25.14 -6.67 -6.48
N LYS A 208 24.06 -6.43 -5.75
CA LYS A 208 22.67 -6.16 -6.21
C LYS A 208 22.03 -7.21 -7.17
N ARG A 209 22.79 -8.04 -7.91
CA ARG A 209 22.29 -8.95 -8.98
C ARG A 209 21.18 -9.93 -8.56
N LYS A 210 21.13 -10.36 -7.30
CA LYS A 210 20.07 -11.27 -6.82
C LYS A 210 18.79 -10.52 -6.45
N PHE A 211 18.87 -9.21 -6.22
CA PHE A 211 17.73 -8.36 -5.92
C PHE A 211 17.02 -7.86 -7.17
N ASP A 212 17.65 -7.95 -8.35
CA ASP A 212 17.11 -7.50 -9.65
C ASP A 212 15.80 -8.21 -10.05
N GLN A 213 15.47 -9.32 -9.39
CA GLN A 213 14.21 -10.05 -9.59
C GLN A 213 13.06 -9.57 -8.69
N SER A 214 13.30 -8.54 -7.85
CA SER A 214 12.33 -8.05 -6.88
C SER A 214 11.96 -6.60 -7.15
N ARG A 215 10.66 -6.30 -7.12
CA ARG A 215 10.09 -4.96 -7.25
C ARG A 215 9.14 -4.65 -6.13
N PHE A 216 9.16 -3.41 -5.69
CA PHE A 216 8.26 -2.85 -4.70
C PHE A 216 7.66 -1.57 -5.27
N ILE A 217 6.35 -1.45 -5.24
CA ILE A 217 5.61 -0.29 -5.76
C ILE A 217 4.77 0.27 -4.62
N LEU A 218 5.12 1.46 -4.15
CA LEU A 218 4.42 2.17 -3.09
C LEU A 218 3.52 3.25 -3.69
N PHE A 219 2.23 3.17 -3.41
CA PHE A 219 1.27 4.24 -3.70
C PHE A 219 1.19 5.16 -2.47
N ASP A 220 1.84 6.32 -2.58
CA ASP A 220 1.95 7.34 -1.54
C ASP A 220 0.89 8.42 -1.73
N PHE A 221 -0.21 8.35 -0.98
CA PHE A 221 -1.34 9.27 -1.13
C PHE A 221 -1.14 10.60 -0.41
N ASN A 222 -0.24 10.66 0.55
CA ASN A 222 -0.02 11.83 1.39
C ASN A 222 1.34 12.50 1.16
N GLY A 223 2.24 11.88 0.39
CA GLY A 223 3.60 12.36 0.17
C GLY A 223 4.54 12.12 1.36
N GLU A 224 4.23 11.13 2.20
CA GLU A 224 4.98 10.86 3.43
C GLU A 224 6.36 10.24 3.19
N TYR A 225 6.58 9.60 2.00
CA TYR A 225 7.78 8.81 1.71
C TYR A 225 8.71 9.44 0.67
N CYS A 226 8.42 10.69 0.25
CA CYS A 226 9.18 11.44 -0.75
C CYS A 226 9.46 12.87 -0.30
N SER A 227 10.32 13.04 0.72
CA SER A 227 10.68 14.37 1.24
C SER A 227 11.87 15.04 0.55
N GLY A 228 12.47 14.39 -0.46
CA GLY A 228 13.59 14.95 -1.21
C GLY A 228 14.35 13.91 -2.04
N SER A 229 15.22 14.38 -2.94
CA SER A 229 16.00 13.49 -3.83
C SER A 229 17.07 12.65 -3.13
N LEU A 230 17.43 13.03 -1.91
CA LEU A 230 18.50 12.40 -1.13
C LEU A 230 18.00 11.83 0.20
N ASP A 231 16.69 11.75 0.39
CA ASP A 231 16.16 11.16 1.61
C ASP A 231 16.44 9.66 1.68
N HIS A 232 16.62 9.15 2.90
CA HIS A 232 16.84 7.74 3.19
C HIS A 232 15.60 7.03 3.74
N ILE A 233 14.42 7.61 3.53
CA ILE A 233 13.16 7.01 3.95
C ILE A 233 12.97 5.70 3.19
N LEU A 234 12.68 4.62 3.88
CA LEU A 234 12.55 3.24 3.39
C LEU A 234 13.87 2.59 2.95
N CYS A 235 14.67 3.25 2.10
CA CYS A 235 15.93 2.70 1.60
C CYS A 235 16.89 3.79 1.12
N SER A 236 18.09 3.40 0.67
CA SER A 236 19.03 4.33 0.06
C SER A 236 18.47 4.91 -1.26
N PRO A 237 18.82 6.18 -1.60
CA PRO A 237 18.33 6.84 -2.81
C PRO A 237 18.62 6.10 -4.12
N GLU A 238 19.66 5.27 -4.14
CA GLU A 238 20.07 4.48 -5.31
C GLU A 238 19.09 3.32 -5.63
N LEU A 239 18.33 2.87 -4.64
CA LEU A 239 17.39 1.75 -4.76
C LEU A 239 15.97 2.21 -5.08
N LYS A 240 15.68 3.51 -4.96
CA LYS A 240 14.34 4.06 -5.15
C LYS A 240 14.28 5.11 -6.24
N LEU A 241 13.08 5.25 -6.81
CA LEU A 241 12.72 6.33 -7.71
C LEU A 241 11.32 6.83 -7.39
N VAL A 242 11.16 8.16 -7.39
CA VAL A 242 9.87 8.81 -7.16
C VAL A 242 9.26 9.20 -8.51
N TYR A 243 8.00 8.82 -8.68
CA TYR A 243 7.21 9.14 -9.85
C TYR A 243 6.04 10.08 -9.49
N GLY A 244 5.71 10.98 -10.41
CA GLY A 244 4.61 11.91 -10.25
C GLY A 244 4.22 12.57 -11.57
N PRO A 245 3.22 13.47 -11.55
CA PRO A 245 2.75 14.15 -12.75
C PRO A 245 3.76 15.21 -13.21
N ILE A 246 3.75 15.53 -14.52
CA ILE A 246 4.39 16.75 -15.00
C ILE A 246 3.50 17.93 -14.57
N VAL A 247 4.00 18.73 -13.65
CA VAL A 247 3.39 20.01 -13.26
C VAL A 247 4.24 21.14 -13.84
N ARG A 248 3.62 21.99 -14.63
CA ARG A 248 4.32 23.12 -15.33
C ARG A 248 4.88 24.18 -14.38
N ARG A 249 4.56 24.11 -13.08
CA ARG A 249 5.04 25.04 -12.03
C ARG A 249 4.92 24.34 -10.67
N SER A 250 5.98 23.86 -10.11
CA SER A 250 6.19 23.95 -8.66
C SER A 250 7.62 23.55 -8.29
N GLU A 251 8.23 24.40 -7.49
CA GLU A 251 9.42 24.13 -6.70
C GLU A 251 9.16 23.05 -5.64
N ASP A 252 7.90 22.60 -5.51
CA ASP A 252 7.41 21.70 -4.45
C ASP A 252 7.61 20.20 -4.76
N TYR A 253 7.94 19.83 -6.01
CA TYR A 253 8.25 18.43 -6.32
C TYR A 253 9.73 18.13 -6.11
N PRO A 254 10.07 16.96 -5.58
CA PRO A 254 11.45 16.52 -5.50
C PRO A 254 12.15 16.68 -6.86
N PRO A 255 13.35 17.24 -6.92
CA PRO A 255 14.03 17.60 -8.17
C PRO A 255 14.31 16.42 -9.11
N ASN A 256 14.02 15.18 -8.71
CA ASN A 256 14.16 13.95 -9.51
C ASN A 256 12.84 13.22 -9.77
N THR A 257 11.69 13.87 -9.60
CA THR A 257 10.41 13.25 -9.93
C THR A 257 10.30 13.02 -11.44
N ARG A 258 9.98 11.80 -11.85
CA ARG A 258 9.82 11.37 -13.24
C ARG A 258 8.39 10.96 -13.50
N GLN A 259 7.98 10.96 -14.79
CA GLN A 259 6.73 10.32 -15.17
C GLN A 259 6.85 8.79 -15.05
N ILE A 260 5.72 8.15 -14.81
CA ILE A 260 5.61 6.69 -14.72
C ILE A 260 5.85 6.11 -16.12
N PRO A 261 6.73 5.13 -16.29
CA PRO A 261 6.91 4.46 -17.58
C PRO A 261 5.68 3.63 -17.92
N LEU A 262 5.23 3.74 -19.16
CA LEU A 262 4.21 2.88 -19.75
C LEU A 262 4.74 2.38 -21.08
N PHE A 263 4.71 1.06 -21.28
CA PHE A 263 5.28 0.45 -22.47
C PHE A 263 4.30 0.46 -23.64
N ILE A 264 4.83 0.61 -24.84
CA ILE A 264 4.02 0.65 -26.07
C ILE A 264 3.15 -0.59 -26.22
N ASP A 265 3.65 -1.76 -25.87
CA ASP A 265 2.90 -3.02 -25.96
C ASP A 265 1.63 -3.00 -25.09
N ASP A 266 1.68 -2.36 -23.91
CA ASP A 266 0.52 -2.24 -23.04
C ASP A 266 -0.58 -1.39 -23.69
N LEU A 267 -0.21 -0.34 -24.44
CA LEU A 267 -1.15 0.54 -25.15
C LEU A 267 -1.87 -0.12 -26.32
N TYR A 268 -1.31 -1.21 -26.88
CA TYR A 268 -1.97 -1.98 -27.92
C TYR A 268 -2.75 -3.18 -27.40
N TYR A 269 -2.79 -3.35 -26.07
CA TYR A 269 -3.56 -4.42 -25.44
C TYR A 269 -5.00 -3.96 -25.16
N VAL A 270 -5.97 -4.68 -25.74
CA VAL A 270 -7.40 -4.30 -25.66
C VAL A 270 -7.88 -4.18 -24.21
N ASN A 271 -7.44 -5.09 -23.33
CA ASN A 271 -7.88 -5.09 -21.94
C ASN A 271 -7.42 -3.83 -21.20
N PHE A 272 -6.27 -3.26 -21.54
CA PHE A 272 -5.82 -1.98 -20.99
C PHE A 272 -6.89 -0.89 -21.19
N TRP A 273 -7.27 -0.65 -22.45
CA TRP A 273 -8.28 0.36 -22.76
C TRP A 273 -9.67 0.01 -22.26
N ALA A 274 -10.07 -1.27 -22.38
CA ALA A 274 -11.37 -1.72 -21.87
C ALA A 274 -11.51 -1.45 -20.36
N THR A 275 -10.45 -1.68 -19.59
CA THR A 275 -10.41 -1.42 -18.15
C THR A 275 -10.51 0.07 -17.84
N ILE A 276 -9.63 0.91 -18.40
CA ILE A 276 -9.57 2.34 -18.07
C ILE A 276 -10.72 3.17 -18.63
N LEU A 277 -11.39 2.67 -19.70
CA LEU A 277 -12.54 3.30 -20.31
C LEU A 277 -13.88 2.75 -19.82
N GLU A 278 -13.87 1.78 -18.89
CA GLU A 278 -15.10 1.14 -18.41
C GLU A 278 -15.95 0.61 -19.57
N ALA A 279 -15.30 -0.07 -20.53
CA ALA A 279 -15.95 -0.45 -21.76
C ALA A 279 -16.92 -1.63 -21.55
N THR A 280 -18.11 -1.52 -22.11
CA THR A 280 -19.08 -2.63 -22.13
C THR A 280 -18.59 -3.76 -23.04
N GLU A 281 -18.77 -5.02 -22.60
CA GLU A 281 -18.25 -6.21 -23.29
C GLU A 281 -18.80 -6.39 -24.70
N HIS A 282 -20.08 -6.10 -24.92
CA HIS A 282 -20.77 -6.44 -26.17
C HIS A 282 -20.72 -5.35 -27.24
N THR A 283 -20.53 -4.09 -26.86
CA THR A 283 -20.61 -2.95 -27.81
C THR A 283 -19.31 -2.17 -27.87
N GLN A 284 -18.74 -1.77 -26.73
CA GLN A 284 -17.60 -0.85 -26.69
C GLN A 284 -16.25 -1.59 -26.83
N ARG A 285 -16.12 -2.76 -26.23
CA ARG A 285 -14.90 -3.59 -26.35
C ARG A 285 -14.58 -4.01 -27.78
N PRO A 286 -15.53 -4.50 -28.62
CA PRO A 286 -15.30 -4.75 -30.02
C PRO A 286 -14.85 -3.51 -30.81
N PHE A 287 -15.40 -2.34 -30.49
CA PHE A 287 -14.97 -1.07 -31.08
C PHE A 287 -13.51 -0.76 -30.74
N ILE A 288 -13.11 -0.87 -29.46
CA ILE A 288 -11.71 -0.70 -29.04
C ILE A 288 -10.80 -1.65 -29.82
N LEU A 289 -11.18 -2.92 -29.93
CA LEU A 289 -10.42 -3.92 -30.69
C LEU A 289 -10.24 -3.50 -32.15
N LYS A 290 -11.31 -3.02 -32.82
CA LYS A 290 -11.28 -2.47 -34.19
C LYS A 290 -10.28 -1.30 -34.29
N CYS A 291 -10.30 -0.37 -33.34
CA CYS A 291 -9.41 0.80 -33.30
C CYS A 291 -7.93 0.41 -33.14
N LEU A 292 -7.62 -0.63 -32.40
CA LEU A 292 -6.25 -1.08 -32.14
C LEU A 292 -5.69 -1.99 -33.23
N GLN A 293 -6.54 -2.84 -33.85
CA GLN A 293 -6.13 -3.78 -34.91
C GLN A 293 -6.05 -3.12 -36.27
N ASN A 294 -7.06 -2.34 -36.64
CA ASN A 294 -7.11 -1.63 -37.90
C ASN A 294 -6.37 -0.28 -37.76
N ARG A 295 -5.05 -0.37 -37.69
CA ARG A 295 -4.21 0.84 -37.63
C ARG A 295 -4.42 1.62 -38.91
N VAL A 296 -4.62 2.89 -38.76
CA VAL A 296 -4.55 3.85 -39.86
C VAL A 296 -3.16 3.74 -40.50
N ASN A 297 -3.08 2.99 -41.58
CA ASN A 297 -1.82 2.60 -42.22
C ASN A 297 -1.53 3.50 -43.44
N SER A 298 -1.64 4.82 -43.26
CA SER A 298 -1.29 5.69 -44.36
C SER A 298 -0.26 6.73 -43.95
N ASP A 299 0.87 6.72 -44.62
CA ASP A 299 1.83 7.82 -44.58
C ASP A 299 1.17 9.15 -45.04
N ASN A 300 -0.07 9.08 -45.54
CA ASN A 300 -0.83 10.20 -46.07
C ASN A 300 -2.11 10.45 -45.25
N MET A 301 -1.97 11.03 -44.06
CA MET A 301 -3.10 11.47 -43.22
C MET A 301 -4.06 12.37 -43.98
N ARG A 302 -3.55 13.14 -44.95
CA ARG A 302 -4.34 14.02 -45.81
C ARG A 302 -5.31 13.24 -46.68
N GLN A 303 -4.87 12.14 -47.31
CA GLN A 303 -5.75 11.33 -48.16
C GLN A 303 -6.86 10.67 -47.34
N MET A 304 -6.56 10.31 -46.12
CA MET A 304 -7.56 9.74 -45.20
C MET A 304 -8.61 10.79 -44.80
N LEU A 305 -8.18 12.01 -44.43
CA LEU A 305 -9.10 13.09 -44.12
C LEU A 305 -9.95 13.47 -45.34
N HIS A 306 -9.34 13.47 -46.52
CA HIS A 306 -10.06 13.70 -47.78
C HIS A 306 -11.21 12.68 -47.97
N ASN A 307 -10.87 11.37 -47.93
CA ASN A 307 -11.85 10.31 -48.11
C ASN A 307 -12.95 10.35 -47.04
N LEU A 308 -12.58 10.61 -45.79
CA LEU A 308 -13.52 10.71 -44.70
C LEU A 308 -14.47 11.88 -44.82
N ILE A 309 -13.96 13.07 -45.18
CA ILE A 309 -14.78 14.28 -45.39
C ILE A 309 -15.75 14.02 -46.54
N LEU A 310 -15.29 13.48 -47.67
CA LEU A 310 -16.15 13.14 -48.79
C LEU A 310 -17.23 12.15 -48.42
N SER A 311 -16.88 11.05 -47.77
CA SER A 311 -17.84 10.00 -47.35
C SER A 311 -18.86 10.58 -46.39
N TYR A 312 -18.43 11.37 -45.41
CA TYR A 312 -19.33 11.96 -44.43
C TYR A 312 -20.30 12.98 -45.06
N LEU A 313 -19.82 13.94 -45.83
CA LEU A 313 -20.66 14.95 -46.46
C LEU A 313 -21.59 14.42 -47.55
N SER A 314 -21.22 13.26 -48.18
CA SER A 314 -22.06 12.58 -49.17
C SER A 314 -23.09 11.62 -48.55
N ALA A 315 -22.93 11.25 -47.29
CA ALA A 315 -23.89 10.41 -46.57
C ALA A 315 -25.24 11.11 -46.41
N HIS A 316 -26.30 10.33 -46.24
CA HIS A 316 -27.64 10.88 -45.95
C HIS A 316 -27.72 11.34 -44.48
N HIS A 317 -28.00 12.65 -44.30
CA HIS A 317 -28.20 13.27 -42.99
C HIS A 317 -29.63 13.76 -42.84
N THR A 318 -30.15 13.73 -41.63
CA THR A 318 -31.50 14.24 -41.30
C THR A 318 -31.50 15.73 -41.00
N GLU A 319 -30.34 16.29 -40.55
CA GLU A 319 -30.23 17.65 -40.08
C GLU A 319 -28.94 18.33 -40.54
N SER A 320 -28.99 19.66 -40.62
CA SER A 320 -27.84 20.52 -40.96
C SER A 320 -26.75 20.51 -39.87
N SER A 321 -27.10 20.10 -38.62
CA SER A 321 -26.18 19.97 -37.48
C SER A 321 -25.10 18.95 -37.73
N ALA A 322 -25.26 18.01 -38.65
CA ALA A 322 -24.23 17.01 -38.99
C ALA A 322 -22.92 17.66 -39.44
N ALA A 323 -22.95 18.82 -40.12
CA ALA A 323 -21.72 19.55 -40.47
C ALA A 323 -20.94 19.99 -39.21
N GLN A 324 -21.60 20.38 -38.12
CA GLN A 324 -20.95 20.78 -36.87
C GLN A 324 -20.21 19.59 -36.22
N THR A 325 -20.77 18.39 -36.31
CA THR A 325 -20.11 17.19 -35.83
C THR A 325 -18.81 16.90 -36.57
N LEU A 326 -18.82 17.00 -37.91
CA LEU A 326 -17.60 16.85 -38.70
C LEU A 326 -16.56 17.94 -38.37
N LEU A 327 -17.00 19.19 -38.23
CA LEU A 327 -16.10 20.30 -37.93
C LEU A 327 -15.47 20.21 -36.55
N SER A 328 -16.25 19.79 -35.53
CA SER A 328 -15.73 19.51 -34.18
C SER A 328 -14.70 18.38 -34.21
N PHE A 329 -14.99 17.34 -34.97
CA PHE A 329 -14.05 16.23 -35.14
C PHE A 329 -12.75 16.67 -35.85
N LEU A 330 -12.84 17.48 -36.90
CA LEU A 330 -11.66 18.05 -37.55
C LEU A 330 -10.87 18.95 -36.59
N GLU A 331 -11.54 19.77 -35.79
CA GLU A 331 -10.88 20.58 -34.76
C GLU A 331 -10.14 19.70 -33.74
N ASP A 332 -10.74 18.62 -33.25
CA ASP A 332 -10.10 17.68 -32.34
C ASP A 332 -8.84 17.05 -32.95
N ILE A 333 -8.90 16.57 -34.19
CA ILE A 333 -7.73 16.01 -34.89
C ILE A 333 -6.59 17.03 -34.98
N PHE A 334 -6.91 18.26 -35.27
CA PHE A 334 -5.87 19.28 -35.43
C PHE A 334 -5.29 19.71 -34.09
N LEU A 335 -6.10 19.83 -33.05
CA LEU A 335 -5.60 20.07 -31.68
C LEU A 335 -4.68 18.97 -31.20
N LEU A 336 -4.98 17.71 -31.55
CA LEU A 336 -4.14 16.56 -31.24
C LEU A 336 -2.80 16.57 -31.99
N THR A 337 -2.80 17.01 -33.26
CA THR A 337 -1.62 16.94 -34.14
C THR A 337 -0.79 18.21 -34.17
N THR A 338 -1.40 19.38 -33.97
CA THR A 338 -0.75 20.71 -34.12
C THR A 338 -1.23 21.72 -33.07
N PRO A 339 -0.99 21.53 -31.79
CA PRO A 339 -1.55 22.38 -30.72
C PRO A 339 -1.13 23.85 -30.80
N ASN A 340 -0.01 24.17 -31.47
CA ASN A 340 0.52 25.53 -31.57
C ASN A 340 -0.09 26.36 -32.70
N SER A 341 -0.89 25.78 -33.60
CA SER A 341 -1.44 26.43 -34.79
C SER A 341 -2.94 26.75 -34.71
N SER A 342 -3.51 26.77 -33.52
CA SER A 342 -4.95 26.79 -33.26
C SER A 342 -5.72 27.98 -33.86
N LYS A 343 -5.13 29.17 -33.91
CA LYS A 343 -5.82 30.39 -34.46
C LYS A 343 -6.00 30.37 -35.97
N PHE A 344 -4.95 30.07 -36.70
CA PHE A 344 -5.00 29.94 -38.16
C PHE A 344 -5.94 28.83 -38.58
N PHE A 345 -5.87 27.77 -37.88
CA PHE A 345 -6.66 26.56 -38.05
C PHE A 345 -8.17 26.84 -37.92
N ARG A 346 -8.60 27.48 -36.82
CA ARG A 346 -9.99 27.87 -36.63
C ARG A 346 -10.48 28.79 -37.75
N TYR A 347 -9.64 29.69 -38.24
CA TYR A 347 -9.98 30.55 -39.37
C TYR A 347 -10.27 29.73 -40.64
N VAL A 348 -9.44 28.76 -40.99
CA VAL A 348 -9.63 27.89 -42.15
C VAL A 348 -10.87 27.00 -42.00
N LEU A 349 -11.10 26.42 -40.82
CA LEU A 349 -12.31 25.65 -40.51
C LEU A 349 -13.58 26.51 -40.61
N THR A 350 -13.57 27.71 -40.07
CA THR A 350 -14.71 28.60 -40.12
C THR A 350 -15.07 28.96 -41.57
N ASN A 351 -14.08 29.23 -42.43
CA ASN A 351 -14.30 29.47 -43.84
C ASN A 351 -14.89 28.27 -44.56
N PHE A 352 -14.39 27.05 -44.25
CA PHE A 352 -14.93 25.82 -44.82
C PHE A 352 -16.37 25.57 -44.34
N SER A 353 -16.65 25.78 -43.08
CA SER A 353 -17.99 25.67 -42.46
C SER A 353 -18.99 26.62 -43.18
N ASN A 354 -18.60 27.87 -43.39
CA ASN A 354 -19.46 28.86 -44.03
C ASN A 354 -19.74 28.55 -45.51
N SER A 355 -18.91 27.71 -46.15
CA SER A 355 -19.15 27.24 -47.51
C SER A 355 -20.07 26.04 -47.62
N LEU A 356 -20.34 25.32 -46.52
CA LEU A 356 -21.19 24.13 -46.49
C LEU A 356 -22.68 24.52 -46.48
N ILE A 357 -23.44 23.99 -47.43
CA ILE A 357 -24.89 24.24 -47.56
C ILE A 357 -25.60 22.89 -47.49
N PHE A 358 -26.53 22.77 -46.56
CA PHE A 358 -27.32 21.53 -46.41
C PHE A 358 -28.52 21.51 -47.33
N ASN A 359 -28.61 20.49 -48.16
CA ASN A 359 -29.75 20.25 -49.04
C ASN A 359 -30.77 19.32 -48.39
N LYS A 360 -31.88 19.87 -47.90
CA LYS A 360 -32.94 19.09 -47.22
C LYS A 360 -33.59 18.04 -48.09
N SER A 361 -33.60 18.21 -49.40
CA SER A 361 -34.29 17.29 -50.32
C SER A 361 -33.45 16.00 -50.55
N THR A 362 -32.14 16.13 -50.55
CA THR A 362 -31.22 15.00 -50.78
C THR A 362 -30.61 14.47 -49.47
N GLY A 363 -30.73 15.21 -48.37
CA GLY A 363 -30.06 14.88 -47.10
C GLY A 363 -28.53 14.97 -47.19
N SER A 364 -27.98 15.64 -48.21
CA SER A 364 -26.53 15.75 -48.43
C SER A 364 -26.07 17.21 -48.42
N PHE A 365 -24.76 17.40 -48.31
CA PHE A 365 -24.15 18.73 -48.31
C PHE A 365 -23.68 19.15 -49.72
N ALA A 366 -23.70 20.44 -49.98
CA ALA A 366 -23.09 21.09 -51.13
C ALA A 366 -22.10 22.17 -50.67
N ILE A 367 -21.09 22.46 -51.46
CA ILE A 367 -20.17 23.59 -51.20
C ILE A 367 -20.60 24.78 -52.05
N GLY A 368 -20.85 25.92 -51.40
CA GLY A 368 -21.20 27.17 -52.06
C GLY A 368 -19.98 28.06 -52.26
N VAL A 369 -19.69 28.46 -53.50
CA VAL A 369 -18.62 29.43 -53.80
C VAL A 369 -19.20 30.52 -54.73
N GLY A 370 -19.34 31.70 -54.22
CA GLY A 370 -20.06 32.77 -54.91
C GLY A 370 -21.52 32.40 -55.17
N ASN A 371 -21.95 32.43 -56.43
CA ASN A 371 -23.31 32.06 -56.86
C ASN A 371 -23.45 30.61 -57.35
N LYS A 372 -22.41 29.79 -57.21
CA LYS A 372 -22.41 28.38 -57.65
C LYS A 372 -22.48 27.40 -56.45
N LEU A 373 -23.22 26.32 -56.66
CA LEU A 373 -23.36 25.21 -55.72
C LEU A 373 -22.73 23.96 -56.36
N PHE A 374 -21.82 23.32 -55.60
CA PHE A 374 -21.17 22.08 -55.98
C PHE A 374 -21.70 20.98 -55.07
N HIS A 375 -22.41 20.03 -55.65
CA HIS A 375 -23.05 18.94 -54.89
C HIS A 375 -22.07 17.80 -54.60
N ALA A 376 -22.27 17.14 -53.47
CA ALA A 376 -21.49 15.95 -53.10
C ALA A 376 -21.47 14.92 -54.24
N GLY A 377 -20.29 14.36 -54.53
CA GLY A 377 -20.05 13.43 -55.63
C GLY A 377 -19.69 14.08 -56.98
N SER A 378 -19.61 15.43 -57.08
CA SER A 378 -19.05 16.09 -58.25
C SER A 378 -17.55 16.30 -58.12
N SER A 379 -16.82 16.32 -59.26
CA SER A 379 -15.37 16.55 -59.27
C SER A 379 -14.97 17.92 -58.70
N GLU A 380 -15.82 18.88 -58.87
CA GLU A 380 -15.62 20.25 -58.35
C GLU A 380 -15.80 20.26 -56.80
N PHE A 381 -16.71 19.44 -56.25
CA PHE A 381 -16.87 19.31 -54.82
C PHE A 381 -15.62 18.69 -54.21
N GLU A 382 -15.10 17.59 -54.80
CA GLU A 382 -13.86 16.95 -54.38
C GLU A 382 -12.67 17.90 -54.41
N GLN A 383 -12.57 18.73 -55.49
CA GLN A 383 -11.52 19.73 -55.63
C GLN A 383 -11.57 20.78 -54.51
N HIS A 384 -12.77 21.19 -54.07
CA HIS A 384 -12.91 22.16 -52.97
C HIS A 384 -12.52 21.56 -51.59
N VAL A 385 -12.76 20.26 -51.41
CA VAL A 385 -12.27 19.55 -50.22
C VAL A 385 -10.75 19.45 -50.27
N ASP A 386 -10.17 19.18 -51.44
CA ASP A 386 -8.73 19.19 -51.64
C ASP A 386 -8.11 20.57 -51.36
N ASP A 387 -8.73 21.64 -51.85
CA ASP A 387 -8.29 23.00 -51.61
C ASP A 387 -8.34 23.38 -50.13
N PHE A 388 -9.36 22.89 -49.40
CA PHE A 388 -9.44 23.05 -47.97
C PHE A 388 -8.27 22.33 -47.29
N LEU A 389 -8.01 21.07 -47.63
CA LEU A 389 -6.90 20.29 -47.06
C LEU A 389 -5.52 20.80 -47.49
N ASN A 390 -5.43 21.40 -48.71
CA ASN A 390 -4.21 22.05 -49.19
C ASN A 390 -3.80 23.26 -48.33
N ARG A 391 -4.77 23.99 -47.77
CA ARG A 391 -4.51 25.06 -46.79
C ARG A 391 -3.99 24.54 -45.45
N MET A 392 -4.12 23.23 -45.21
CA MET A 392 -3.64 22.51 -44.02
C MET A 392 -2.26 21.87 -44.27
N TYR A 393 -1.36 22.56 -44.96
CA TYR A 393 -0.02 22.08 -45.35
C TYR A 393 0.90 21.72 -44.16
N PHE A 394 0.53 22.12 -42.96
CA PHE A 394 1.27 21.89 -41.73
C PHE A 394 0.88 20.58 -40.99
N LEU A 395 0.00 19.76 -41.58
CA LEU A 395 -0.32 18.44 -40.98
C LEU A 395 0.94 17.57 -40.94
N PRO A 396 1.34 17.08 -39.77
CA PRO A 396 2.53 16.26 -39.67
C PRO A 396 2.33 14.90 -40.36
N PHE A 397 3.42 14.28 -40.75
CA PHE A 397 3.40 12.89 -41.17
C PHE A 397 2.94 12.00 -40.02
N TYR A 398 2.01 11.08 -40.28
CA TYR A 398 1.51 10.14 -39.27
C TYR A 398 2.65 9.37 -38.58
N GLY A 399 3.69 9.00 -39.33
CA GLY A 399 4.88 8.33 -38.79
C GLY A 399 5.62 9.09 -37.68
N THR A 400 5.58 10.42 -37.72
CA THR A 400 6.30 11.30 -36.76
C THR A 400 5.51 11.57 -35.48
N LEU A 401 4.24 11.16 -35.41
CA LEU A 401 3.41 11.34 -34.23
C LEU A 401 3.79 10.38 -33.11
N ASP A 402 3.60 10.82 -31.86
CA ASP A 402 3.74 9.96 -30.69
C ASP A 402 2.65 8.86 -30.67
N THR A 403 2.90 7.77 -29.96
CA THR A 403 2.03 6.59 -29.92
C THR A 403 0.63 6.90 -29.40
N LEU A 404 0.50 7.74 -28.36
CA LEU A 404 -0.81 8.11 -27.82
C LEU A 404 -1.61 8.93 -28.84
N THR A 405 -0.97 9.84 -29.56
CA THR A 405 -1.61 10.61 -30.65
C THR A 405 -2.07 9.68 -31.78
N LYS A 406 -1.26 8.69 -32.17
CA LYS A 406 -1.66 7.69 -33.19
C LYS A 406 -2.89 6.89 -32.76
N ILE A 407 -2.93 6.46 -31.51
CA ILE A 407 -4.09 5.73 -30.96
C ILE A 407 -5.30 6.64 -30.91
N ALA A 408 -5.15 7.90 -30.46
CA ALA A 408 -6.23 8.86 -30.40
C ALA A 408 -6.84 9.12 -31.80
N LEU A 409 -6.00 9.26 -32.82
CA LEU A 409 -6.45 9.41 -34.19
C LEU A 409 -7.23 8.16 -34.65
N ASN A 410 -6.75 6.94 -34.36
CA ASN A 410 -7.47 5.72 -34.72
C ASN A 410 -8.87 5.68 -34.07
N PHE A 411 -8.99 6.03 -32.79
CA PHE A 411 -10.29 6.09 -32.11
C PHE A 411 -11.22 7.13 -32.77
N LYS A 412 -10.73 8.32 -33.07
CA LYS A 412 -11.51 9.37 -33.71
C LYS A 412 -11.94 9.00 -35.12
N PHE A 413 -11.05 8.43 -35.94
CA PHE A 413 -11.38 7.99 -37.30
C PHE A 413 -12.43 6.88 -37.32
N HIS A 414 -12.25 5.84 -36.52
CA HIS A 414 -13.24 4.76 -36.43
C HIS A 414 -14.58 5.20 -35.86
N TYR A 415 -14.59 6.17 -34.96
CA TYR A 415 -15.82 6.75 -34.46
C TYR A 415 -16.63 7.46 -35.52
N ILE A 416 -15.98 8.26 -36.38
CA ILE A 416 -16.64 8.90 -37.51
C ILE A 416 -17.08 7.88 -38.58
N ASP A 417 -16.29 6.85 -38.82
CA ASP A 417 -16.66 5.75 -39.71
C ASP A 417 -17.95 5.04 -39.23
N GLU A 418 -18.09 4.81 -37.93
CA GLU A 418 -19.33 4.26 -37.33
C GLU A 418 -20.51 5.25 -37.46
N LEU A 419 -20.27 6.57 -37.33
CA LEU A 419 -21.32 7.59 -37.59
C LEU A 419 -21.90 7.49 -38.99
N ILE A 420 -21.07 7.16 -39.97
CA ILE A 420 -21.49 7.03 -41.36
C ILE A 420 -22.18 5.68 -41.61
N THR A 421 -21.56 4.60 -41.15
CA THR A 421 -21.96 3.22 -41.51
C THR A 421 -23.04 2.66 -40.61
N ASN A 422 -23.04 3.02 -39.32
CA ASN A 422 -23.96 2.48 -38.30
C ASN A 422 -24.39 3.56 -37.28
N PRO A 423 -25.21 4.55 -37.69
CA PRO A 423 -25.58 5.65 -36.80
C PRO A 423 -26.25 5.24 -35.50
N ALA A 424 -26.92 4.07 -35.46
CA ALA A 424 -27.59 3.57 -34.27
C ALA A 424 -26.60 3.13 -33.15
N SER A 425 -25.33 2.88 -33.47
CA SER A 425 -24.31 2.51 -32.49
C SER A 425 -23.70 3.71 -31.77
N VAL A 426 -23.90 4.90 -32.28
CA VAL A 426 -23.23 6.14 -31.85
C VAL A 426 -23.56 6.52 -30.42
N ASP A 427 -24.83 6.38 -30.02
CA ASP A 427 -25.27 6.69 -28.66
C ASP A 427 -24.53 5.86 -27.62
N ASN A 428 -24.13 4.64 -27.98
CA ASN A 428 -23.34 3.77 -27.11
C ASN A 428 -21.84 4.11 -27.13
N LEU A 429 -21.33 4.68 -28.23
CA LEU A 429 -19.91 4.99 -28.39
C LEU A 429 -19.52 6.39 -27.91
N GLN A 430 -20.44 7.36 -27.95
CA GLN A 430 -20.18 8.72 -27.53
C GLN A 430 -19.65 8.82 -26.07
N PRO A 431 -20.24 8.15 -25.08
CA PRO A 431 -19.71 8.16 -23.70
C PRO A 431 -18.29 7.55 -23.62
N LEU A 432 -18.00 6.53 -24.44
CA LEU A 432 -16.67 5.93 -24.51
C LEU A 432 -15.64 6.93 -25.03
N ILE A 433 -15.93 7.65 -26.11
CA ILE A 433 -15.02 8.64 -26.70
C ILE A 433 -14.78 9.80 -25.71
N THR A 434 -15.81 10.27 -25.03
CA THR A 434 -15.67 11.30 -23.99
C THR A 434 -14.76 10.84 -22.86
N ARG A 435 -14.91 9.60 -22.37
CA ARG A 435 -14.00 9.02 -21.36
C ARG A 435 -12.59 8.90 -21.91
N PHE A 436 -12.44 8.44 -23.15
CA PHE A 436 -11.15 8.32 -23.81
C PHE A 436 -10.39 9.66 -23.85
N ASP A 437 -11.04 10.75 -24.26
CA ASP A 437 -10.42 12.07 -24.30
C ASP A 437 -9.93 12.55 -22.92
N ASN A 438 -10.74 12.32 -21.88
CA ASN A 438 -10.36 12.64 -20.50
C ASN A 438 -9.18 11.77 -20.01
N ARG A 439 -9.21 10.46 -20.27
CA ARG A 439 -8.12 9.54 -19.90
C ARG A 439 -6.82 9.85 -20.64
N LEU A 440 -6.89 10.28 -21.89
CA LEU A 440 -5.72 10.68 -22.67
C LEU A 440 -4.98 11.87 -22.03
N ILE A 441 -5.69 12.85 -21.48
CA ILE A 441 -5.10 13.96 -20.73
C ILE A 441 -4.37 13.45 -19.51
N THR A 442 -4.99 12.55 -18.74
CA THR A 442 -4.39 11.95 -17.55
C THR A 442 -3.16 11.12 -17.91
N LEU A 443 -3.24 10.28 -18.96
CA LEU A 443 -2.11 9.48 -19.41
C LEU A 443 -0.90 10.37 -19.80
N ARG A 444 -1.12 11.45 -20.54
CA ARG A 444 -0.04 12.39 -20.91
C ARG A 444 0.56 13.13 -19.73
N LYS A 445 -0.23 13.39 -18.69
CA LYS A 445 0.23 14.07 -17.46
C LYS A 445 1.10 13.15 -16.59
N TRP A 446 0.74 11.87 -16.49
CA TRP A 446 1.33 10.95 -15.53
C TRP A 446 2.34 9.99 -16.12
N PHE A 447 2.21 9.61 -17.41
CA PHE A 447 2.98 8.53 -18.00
C PHE A 447 3.92 9.00 -19.13
N GLU A 448 5.12 8.44 -19.14
CA GLU A 448 6.09 8.53 -20.23
C GLU A 448 6.02 7.23 -21.04
N ILE A 449 5.70 7.35 -22.35
CA ILE A 449 5.59 6.20 -23.23
C ILE A 449 6.98 5.77 -23.69
N ARG A 450 7.33 4.50 -23.53
CA ARG A 450 8.63 3.94 -23.83
C ARG A 450 8.53 2.70 -24.73
N ASP A 451 9.49 2.58 -25.64
CA ASP A 451 9.67 1.40 -26.49
C ASP A 451 10.46 0.27 -25.81
N ASP A 452 11.31 0.65 -24.85
CA ASP A 452 12.34 -0.23 -24.30
C ASP A 452 11.80 -0.99 -23.08
N SER A 453 11.64 -2.30 -23.25
CA SER A 453 11.27 -3.23 -22.17
C SER A 453 12.45 -3.59 -21.24
N ASP A 454 13.69 -3.31 -21.66
CA ASP A 454 14.92 -3.62 -20.90
C ASP A 454 15.36 -2.51 -19.94
N TRP A 455 14.48 -1.56 -19.69
CA TRP A 455 14.78 -0.50 -18.75
C TRP A 455 15.07 -1.04 -17.36
N ASN A 456 16.24 -0.67 -16.83
CA ASN A 456 16.67 -1.02 -15.48
C ASN A 456 15.76 -0.29 -14.47
N MET A 457 14.67 -0.94 -14.05
CA MET A 457 13.69 -0.41 -13.12
C MET A 457 14.28 -0.38 -11.70
N PRO A 458 14.06 0.68 -10.92
CA PRO A 458 14.48 0.72 -9.53
C PRO A 458 13.75 -0.35 -8.72
N HIS A 459 14.38 -0.82 -7.66
CA HIS A 459 13.79 -1.84 -6.79
C HIS A 459 12.55 -1.33 -6.05
N LEU A 460 12.58 -0.07 -5.60
CA LEU A 460 11.44 0.62 -4.99
C LEU A 460 10.99 1.77 -5.89
N GLN A 461 9.73 1.73 -6.28
CA GLN A 461 9.03 2.77 -7.02
C GLN A 461 8.02 3.43 -6.10
N ILE A 462 8.16 4.73 -5.87
CA ILE A 462 7.21 5.51 -5.07
C ILE A 462 6.37 6.35 -6.02
N ILE A 463 5.08 6.11 -6.04
CA ILE A 463 4.12 6.85 -6.86
C ILE A 463 3.50 7.92 -5.96
N ASN A 464 3.96 9.14 -6.11
CA ASN A 464 3.47 10.27 -5.32
C ASN A 464 2.11 10.75 -5.86
N LEU A 465 1.05 10.52 -5.08
CA LEU A 465 -0.33 10.86 -5.39
C LEU A 465 -0.87 12.01 -4.51
N ALA A 466 -0.01 12.73 -3.78
CA ALA A 466 -0.44 13.77 -2.85
C ALA A 466 -1.30 14.85 -3.54
N ASP A 467 -0.86 15.33 -4.73
CA ASP A 467 -1.57 16.35 -5.52
C ASP A 467 -2.51 15.76 -6.58
N ALA A 468 -2.73 14.46 -6.57
CA ALA A 468 -3.64 13.82 -7.51
C ALA A 468 -5.11 14.10 -7.16
N THR A 469 -5.93 14.31 -8.18
CA THR A 469 -7.39 14.37 -8.03
C THR A 469 -7.94 13.03 -7.54
N LEU A 470 -9.16 13.00 -7.02
CA LEU A 470 -9.77 11.75 -6.55
C LEU A 470 -9.84 10.68 -7.66
N ASP A 471 -10.17 11.07 -8.89
CA ASP A 471 -10.19 10.18 -10.05
C ASP A 471 -8.79 9.65 -10.38
N GLU A 472 -7.76 10.51 -10.37
CA GLU A 472 -6.37 10.11 -10.58
C GLU A 472 -5.87 9.16 -9.48
N ARG A 473 -6.24 9.40 -8.20
CA ARG A 473 -5.89 8.52 -7.07
C ARG A 473 -6.44 7.10 -7.21
N GLN A 474 -7.50 6.91 -7.95
CA GLN A 474 -8.07 5.58 -8.23
C GLN A 474 -7.52 5.00 -9.55
N LEU A 475 -7.42 5.83 -10.60
CA LEU A 475 -7.00 5.40 -11.92
C LEU A 475 -5.53 5.01 -12.02
N ILE A 476 -4.62 5.83 -11.45
CA ILE A 476 -3.18 5.60 -11.59
C ILE A 476 -2.76 4.27 -10.93
N PRO A 477 -3.16 3.98 -9.68
CA PRO A 477 -2.87 2.67 -9.07
C PRO A 477 -3.48 1.50 -9.85
N LEU A 478 -4.67 1.67 -10.41
CA LEU A 478 -5.31 0.62 -11.21
C LEU A 478 -4.50 0.28 -12.48
N ILE A 479 -4.06 1.31 -13.22
CA ILE A 479 -3.23 1.14 -14.43
C ILE A 479 -1.94 0.39 -14.05
N ILE A 480 -1.21 0.88 -13.05
CA ILE A 480 0.07 0.30 -12.63
C ILE A 480 -0.12 -1.13 -12.13
N ALA A 481 -1.11 -1.36 -11.26
CA ALA A 481 -1.36 -2.68 -10.73
C ALA A 481 -1.70 -3.68 -11.84
N ARG A 482 -2.51 -3.29 -12.82
CA ARG A 482 -2.88 -4.14 -13.95
C ARG A 482 -1.69 -4.45 -14.86
N THR A 483 -0.96 -3.43 -15.31
CA THR A 483 0.17 -3.61 -16.23
C THR A 483 1.32 -4.40 -15.59
N GLU A 484 1.70 -4.05 -14.37
CA GLU A 484 2.79 -4.76 -13.66
C GLU A 484 2.41 -6.19 -13.28
N TYR A 485 1.15 -6.44 -12.89
CA TYR A 485 0.67 -7.78 -12.58
C TYR A 485 0.61 -8.68 -13.82
N ASP A 486 0.11 -8.16 -14.96
CA ASP A 486 0.08 -8.91 -16.22
C ASP A 486 1.51 -9.20 -16.72
N ALA A 487 2.43 -8.24 -16.63
CA ALA A 487 3.84 -8.44 -16.91
C ALA A 487 4.48 -9.50 -16.00
N GLN A 488 4.14 -9.50 -14.70
CA GLN A 488 4.60 -10.48 -13.74
C GLN A 488 4.07 -11.89 -14.05
N LYS A 489 2.80 -12.01 -14.39
CA LYS A 489 2.21 -13.29 -14.84
C LYS A 489 2.93 -13.86 -16.06
N ASP A 490 3.21 -13.01 -17.05
CA ASP A 490 3.92 -13.40 -18.26
C ASP A 490 5.37 -13.82 -17.99
N LYS A 491 6.09 -13.08 -17.17
CA LYS A 491 7.46 -13.46 -16.74
C LYS A 491 7.45 -14.80 -16.02
N SER A 492 6.54 -15.00 -15.08
CA SER A 492 6.42 -16.24 -14.30
C SER A 492 6.09 -17.45 -15.16
N ARG A 493 5.31 -17.26 -16.25
CA ARG A 493 4.96 -18.34 -17.20
C ARG A 493 6.08 -18.68 -18.17
N ARG A 494 6.86 -17.67 -18.62
CA ARG A 494 7.91 -17.84 -19.64
C ARG A 494 9.24 -18.34 -19.08
N SER A 495 9.54 -17.94 -17.85
CA SER A 495 10.81 -18.30 -17.20
C SER A 495 10.55 -19.08 -15.91
N HIS A 496 11.36 -20.11 -15.65
CA HIS A 496 11.31 -20.84 -14.37
C HIS A 496 11.95 -20.03 -13.22
N GLY A 497 12.20 -18.71 -13.42
CA GLY A 497 12.74 -17.81 -12.41
C GLY A 497 11.71 -17.43 -11.36
N GLN A 498 12.18 -17.19 -10.14
CA GLN A 498 11.36 -16.65 -9.08
C GLN A 498 11.42 -15.13 -9.16
N PHE A 499 10.30 -14.47 -9.43
CA PHE A 499 10.16 -13.03 -9.44
C PHE A 499 9.26 -12.61 -8.27
N TYR A 500 9.57 -11.46 -7.67
CA TYR A 500 8.83 -10.91 -6.55
C TYR A 500 8.31 -9.51 -6.88
N LEU A 501 7.01 -9.31 -6.69
CA LEU A 501 6.35 -8.01 -6.83
C LEU A 501 5.54 -7.73 -5.57
N ASN A 502 5.74 -6.56 -4.96
CA ASN A 502 4.94 -6.15 -3.80
C ASN A 502 4.31 -4.78 -4.05
N PHE A 503 3.00 -4.72 -4.00
CA PHE A 503 2.25 -3.47 -3.99
C PHE A 503 2.03 -3.02 -2.55
N ILE A 504 2.52 -1.84 -2.22
CA ILE A 504 2.34 -1.21 -0.92
C ILE A 504 1.32 -0.10 -1.11
N ILE A 505 0.15 -0.24 -0.49
CA ILE A 505 -0.98 0.66 -0.70
C ILE A 505 -1.24 1.41 0.60
N GLU A 506 -0.81 2.66 0.65
CA GLU A 506 -1.18 3.56 1.71
C GLU A 506 -2.65 3.99 1.54
N GLU A 507 -3.31 4.34 2.63
CA GLU A 507 -4.73 4.73 2.64
C GLU A 507 -5.61 3.83 1.75
N ALA A 508 -5.43 2.52 1.91
CA ALA A 508 -6.02 1.48 1.05
C ALA A 508 -7.54 1.62 0.87
N HIS A 509 -8.22 2.22 1.85
CA HIS A 509 -9.65 2.52 1.75
C HIS A 509 -9.99 3.48 0.57
N THR A 510 -9.04 4.24 0.03
CA THR A 510 -9.25 5.10 -1.14
C THR A 510 -9.43 4.27 -2.42
N ILE A 511 -8.70 3.17 -2.53
CA ILE A 511 -8.73 2.29 -3.72
C ILE A 511 -9.64 1.08 -3.49
N LEU A 512 -9.67 0.51 -2.30
CA LEU A 512 -10.30 -0.78 -2.01
C LEU A 512 -11.65 -0.65 -1.28
N ALA A 513 -12.22 0.58 -1.22
CA ALA A 513 -13.51 0.80 -0.60
C ALA A 513 -14.63 0.06 -1.33
N ARG A 514 -15.50 -0.58 -0.54
CA ARG A 514 -16.70 -1.26 -1.03
C ARG A 514 -17.75 -0.27 -1.53
N GLU A 515 -17.85 0.90 -0.89
CA GLU A 515 -18.84 1.92 -1.21
C GLU A 515 -18.19 3.28 -1.39
N THR A 516 -18.41 3.90 -2.54
CA THR A 516 -18.00 5.28 -2.82
C THR A 516 -19.20 6.04 -3.39
N ARG A 517 -19.52 7.19 -2.79
CA ARG A 517 -20.74 7.97 -3.12
C ARG A 517 -20.72 8.64 -4.50
N ARG A 518 -19.58 8.69 -5.19
CA ARG A 518 -19.37 9.46 -6.43
C ARG A 518 -18.90 8.63 -7.62
N GLU A 519 -18.81 7.34 -7.46
CA GLU A 519 -18.25 6.41 -8.44
C GLU A 519 -19.37 5.61 -9.12
N SER A 520 -19.26 5.35 -10.43
CA SER A 520 -20.18 4.43 -11.09
C SER A 520 -19.99 3.01 -10.56
N GLU A 521 -21.07 2.23 -10.49
CA GLU A 521 -21.00 0.84 -10.03
C GLU A 521 -20.06 0.01 -10.91
N GLN A 522 -20.07 0.26 -12.22
CA GLN A 522 -19.22 -0.43 -13.17
C GLN A 522 -17.74 -0.12 -12.93
N TRP A 523 -17.38 1.15 -12.69
CA TRP A 523 -16.00 1.55 -12.39
C TRP A 523 -15.49 0.93 -11.09
N ARG A 524 -16.33 0.99 -10.04
CA ARG A 524 -16.02 0.36 -8.76
C ARG A 524 -15.74 -1.13 -8.91
N ASN A 525 -16.62 -1.86 -9.63
CA ASN A 525 -16.44 -3.29 -9.84
C ASN A 525 -15.15 -3.57 -10.61
N THR A 526 -14.89 -2.86 -11.72
CA THR A 526 -13.65 -3.02 -12.51
C THR A 526 -12.39 -2.81 -11.66
N ARG A 527 -12.41 -1.80 -10.80
CA ARG A 527 -11.30 -1.49 -9.89
C ARG A 527 -11.11 -2.59 -8.84
N LEU A 528 -12.19 -2.99 -8.17
CA LEU A 528 -12.15 -4.04 -7.16
C LEU A 528 -11.73 -5.38 -7.76
N ASP A 529 -12.32 -5.80 -8.89
CA ASP A 529 -12.01 -7.06 -9.56
C ASP A 529 -10.52 -7.20 -9.87
N THR A 530 -9.85 -6.10 -10.29
CA THR A 530 -8.41 -6.12 -10.57
C THR A 530 -7.59 -6.40 -9.33
N PHE A 531 -7.84 -5.71 -8.23
CA PHE A 531 -7.11 -5.92 -6.98
C PHE A 531 -7.51 -7.22 -6.29
N GLU A 532 -8.78 -7.66 -6.42
CA GLU A 532 -9.24 -8.96 -5.93
C GLU A 532 -8.54 -10.11 -6.66
N GLU A 533 -8.38 -10.04 -8.00
CA GLU A 533 -7.57 -11.01 -8.75
C GLU A 533 -6.14 -11.07 -8.19
N ILE A 534 -5.52 -9.91 -7.93
CA ILE A 534 -4.14 -9.85 -7.42
C ILE A 534 -4.05 -10.47 -6.01
N ILE A 535 -4.96 -10.15 -5.10
CA ILE A 535 -4.86 -10.66 -3.72
C ILE A 535 -5.20 -12.15 -3.62
N MET A 536 -6.11 -12.65 -4.46
CA MET A 536 -6.51 -14.05 -4.44
C MET A 536 -5.54 -14.97 -5.21
N GLU A 537 -4.97 -14.50 -6.32
CA GLU A 537 -4.17 -15.33 -7.21
C GLU A 537 -2.69 -14.94 -7.28
N GLY A 538 -2.35 -13.73 -6.86
CA GLY A 538 -1.01 -13.14 -7.02
C GLY A 538 0.11 -13.99 -6.44
N ARG A 539 -0.13 -14.67 -5.33
CA ARG A 539 0.85 -15.56 -4.68
C ARG A 539 1.44 -16.60 -5.64
N LYS A 540 0.64 -17.11 -6.59
CA LYS A 540 1.09 -18.09 -7.60
C LYS A 540 2.15 -17.52 -8.54
N PHE A 541 2.16 -16.20 -8.70
CA PHE A 541 3.04 -15.47 -9.59
C PHE A 541 4.08 -14.61 -8.84
N GLY A 542 4.20 -14.81 -7.51
CA GLY A 542 5.12 -14.04 -6.67
C GLY A 542 4.69 -12.59 -6.44
N THR A 543 3.37 -12.30 -6.53
CA THR A 543 2.81 -10.96 -6.28
C THR A 543 2.12 -10.90 -4.93
N PHE A 544 2.45 -9.89 -4.14
CA PHE A 544 1.92 -9.68 -2.78
C PHE A 544 1.45 -8.24 -2.60
N ILE A 545 0.60 -8.04 -1.58
CA ILE A 545 0.04 -6.72 -1.24
C ILE A 545 0.30 -6.44 0.24
N THR A 546 0.74 -5.21 0.52
CA THR A 546 0.79 -4.64 1.86
C THR A 546 -0.19 -3.48 1.92
N LEU A 547 -1.20 -3.56 2.78
CA LEU A 547 -2.26 -2.57 2.92
C LEU A 547 -2.06 -1.75 4.19
N LEU A 548 -2.13 -0.41 4.06
CA LEU A 548 -2.25 0.49 5.21
C LEU A 548 -3.61 1.17 5.17
N SER A 549 -4.33 1.17 6.28
CA SER A 549 -5.58 1.90 6.38
C SER A 549 -5.88 2.36 7.80
N GLN A 550 -6.48 3.55 7.89
CA GLN A 550 -7.06 4.03 9.14
C GLN A 550 -8.54 3.62 9.30
N ARG A 551 -9.14 3.04 8.26
CA ARG A 551 -10.54 2.59 8.24
C ARG A 551 -10.66 1.21 7.61
N PRO A 552 -10.26 0.14 8.31
CA PRO A 552 -10.36 -1.22 7.79
C PRO A 552 -11.79 -1.64 7.45
N ALA A 553 -12.81 -1.16 8.17
CA ALA A 553 -14.21 -1.45 7.90
C ALA A 553 -14.69 -0.97 6.52
N ASN A 554 -14.07 0.06 5.95
CA ASN A 554 -14.43 0.56 4.63
C ASN A 554 -13.86 -0.29 3.48
N ILE A 555 -12.84 -1.12 3.75
CA ILE A 555 -12.21 -2.00 2.77
C ILE A 555 -13.14 -3.20 2.51
N SER A 556 -13.22 -3.66 1.25
CA SER A 556 -13.98 -4.88 0.93
C SER A 556 -13.48 -6.07 1.76
N PRO A 557 -14.38 -6.85 2.40
CA PRO A 557 -14.02 -8.00 3.25
C PRO A 557 -13.18 -9.06 2.55
N ILE A 558 -13.23 -9.12 1.22
CA ILE A 558 -12.40 -10.04 0.43
C ILE A 558 -10.91 -9.76 0.71
N PHE A 559 -10.51 -8.48 0.76
CA PHE A 559 -9.12 -8.12 1.02
C PHE A 559 -8.70 -8.44 2.45
N THR A 560 -9.48 -8.03 3.43
CA THR A 560 -9.14 -8.24 4.85
C THR A 560 -9.05 -9.72 5.22
N SER A 561 -9.86 -10.58 4.59
CA SER A 561 -9.85 -12.04 4.80
C SER A 561 -8.62 -12.74 4.19
N GLN A 562 -7.94 -12.16 3.21
CA GLN A 562 -6.75 -12.71 2.57
C GLN A 562 -5.44 -12.25 3.22
N LEU A 563 -5.50 -11.36 4.18
CA LEU A 563 -4.31 -10.93 4.92
C LEU A 563 -3.87 -12.03 5.90
N HIS A 564 -2.58 -12.34 5.86
CA HIS A 564 -2.01 -13.38 6.73
C HIS A 564 -1.24 -12.78 7.92
N HIS A 565 -0.81 -11.53 7.80
CA HIS A 565 -0.10 -10.80 8.84
C HIS A 565 -0.75 -9.46 9.10
N HIS A 566 -0.91 -9.11 10.38
CA HIS A 566 -1.57 -7.90 10.82
C HIS A 566 -0.70 -7.14 11.81
N PHE A 567 -0.58 -5.84 11.59
CA PHE A 567 -0.12 -4.85 12.55
C PHE A 567 -1.32 -4.04 13.00
N LEU A 568 -1.77 -4.26 14.20
CA LEU A 568 -2.94 -3.60 14.77
C LEU A 568 -2.49 -2.49 15.72
N HIS A 569 -2.48 -1.28 15.25
CA HIS A 569 -2.30 -0.09 16.08
C HIS A 569 -3.61 0.30 16.75
N ARG A 570 -3.58 1.34 17.55
CA ARG A 570 -4.79 1.84 18.22
C ARG A 570 -5.93 2.13 17.23
N LEU A 571 -7.05 1.46 17.44
CA LEU A 571 -8.34 1.67 16.78
C LEU A 571 -9.38 2.00 17.84
N ILE A 572 -10.25 2.99 17.56
CA ILE A 572 -11.25 3.46 18.53
C ILE A 572 -12.68 3.20 18.03
N ASN A 573 -12.87 3.21 16.69
CA ASN A 573 -14.20 3.01 16.09
C ASN A 573 -14.64 1.55 16.23
N SER A 574 -15.88 1.31 16.65
CA SER A 574 -16.46 -0.02 16.82
C SER A 574 -16.48 -0.83 15.53
N ASP A 575 -16.86 -0.22 14.39
CA ASP A 575 -16.95 -0.91 13.11
C ASP A 575 -15.57 -1.40 12.64
N ASP A 576 -14.53 -0.59 12.88
CA ASP A 576 -13.14 -0.94 12.56
C ASP A 576 -12.62 -2.06 13.48
N LEU A 577 -13.00 -2.04 14.75
CA LEU A 577 -12.67 -3.09 15.72
C LEU A 577 -13.37 -4.41 15.37
N ASP A 578 -14.65 -4.38 15.00
CA ASP A 578 -15.40 -5.57 14.60
C ASP A 578 -14.83 -6.17 13.30
N CYS A 579 -14.45 -5.33 12.32
CA CYS A 579 -13.78 -5.79 11.11
C CYS A 579 -12.47 -6.52 11.42
N VAL A 580 -11.64 -5.99 12.32
CA VAL A 580 -10.38 -6.61 12.75
C VAL A 580 -10.65 -7.91 13.51
N LYS A 581 -11.66 -7.95 14.38
CA LYS A 581 -12.05 -9.16 15.14
C LYS A 581 -12.43 -10.30 14.20
N ASP A 582 -13.16 -10.01 13.15
CA ASP A 582 -13.58 -11.02 12.16
C ASP A 582 -12.39 -11.51 11.31
N ALA A 583 -11.46 -10.61 10.99
CA ALA A 583 -10.27 -10.94 10.18
C ALA A 583 -9.19 -11.70 10.98
N VAL A 584 -9.08 -11.48 12.30
CA VAL A 584 -8.00 -12.01 13.16
C VAL A 584 -8.57 -12.94 14.22
N SER A 585 -9.06 -14.10 13.78
CA SER A 585 -9.78 -15.06 14.62
C SER A 585 -8.95 -15.71 15.76
N PHE A 586 -7.63 -15.53 15.76
CA PHE A 586 -6.72 -16.11 16.77
C PHE A 586 -6.18 -15.08 17.78
N LEU A 587 -6.71 -13.86 17.76
CA LEU A 587 -6.39 -12.87 18.78
C LEU A 587 -7.11 -13.24 20.09
N ASP A 588 -6.37 -13.33 21.19
CA ASP A 588 -6.95 -13.56 22.50
C ASP A 588 -7.77 -12.34 22.95
N LYS A 589 -8.74 -12.56 23.83
CA LYS A 589 -9.67 -11.53 24.30
C LYS A 589 -8.94 -10.33 24.93
N THR A 590 -7.90 -10.60 25.72
CA THR A 590 -7.14 -9.54 26.41
C THR A 590 -6.39 -8.65 25.43
N SER A 591 -5.72 -9.24 24.43
CA SER A 591 -5.04 -8.50 23.37
C SER A 591 -6.02 -7.68 22.54
N PHE A 592 -7.20 -8.23 22.22
CA PHE A 592 -8.23 -7.50 21.48
C PHE A 592 -8.76 -6.29 22.27
N GLU A 593 -9.10 -6.46 23.54
CA GLU A 593 -9.58 -5.41 24.42
C GLU A 593 -8.54 -4.30 24.67
N SER A 594 -7.25 -4.58 24.48
CA SER A 594 -6.17 -3.60 24.63
C SER A 594 -6.01 -2.68 23.41
N ILE A 595 -6.53 -3.04 22.23
CA ILE A 595 -6.34 -2.26 20.98
C ILE A 595 -6.70 -0.77 21.13
N PRO A 596 -7.86 -0.38 21.74
CA PRO A 596 -8.23 1.02 21.88
C PRO A 596 -7.28 1.84 22.76
N PHE A 597 -6.50 1.19 23.61
CA PHE A 597 -5.64 1.80 24.62
C PHE A 597 -4.15 1.74 24.25
N LEU A 598 -3.79 1.18 23.10
CA LEU A 598 -2.38 1.08 22.68
C LEU A 598 -1.73 2.47 22.57
N PRO A 599 -0.54 2.66 23.12
CA PRO A 599 0.23 3.89 22.96
C PRO A 599 0.66 4.12 21.50
N CYS A 600 0.98 5.37 21.15
CA CYS A 600 1.57 5.68 19.84
C CYS A 600 2.88 4.90 19.63
N GLY A 601 3.07 4.35 18.41
CA GLY A 601 4.25 3.53 18.07
C GLY A 601 4.21 2.12 18.65
N THR A 602 3.09 1.72 19.27
CA THR A 602 2.87 0.34 19.73
C THR A 602 1.78 -0.32 18.87
N CYS A 603 1.97 -1.58 18.54
CA CYS A 603 0.99 -2.37 17.79
C CYS A 603 0.95 -3.83 18.28
N ILE A 604 -0.15 -4.51 17.98
CA ILE A 604 -0.23 -5.96 18.10
C ILE A 604 0.16 -6.56 16.76
N ILE A 605 1.18 -7.41 16.75
CA ILE A 605 1.59 -8.17 15.58
C ILE A 605 1.00 -9.57 15.69
N SER A 606 0.28 -9.97 14.65
CA SER A 606 -0.41 -11.24 14.59
C SER A 606 -0.36 -11.81 13.17
N GLY A 607 -0.33 -13.13 13.05
CA GLY A 607 -0.35 -13.80 11.74
C GLY A 607 0.38 -15.13 11.75
N THR A 608 0.43 -15.77 10.58
CA THR A 608 0.99 -17.11 10.41
C THR A 608 2.51 -17.19 10.68
N ALA A 609 3.23 -16.08 10.56
CA ALA A 609 4.66 -16.00 10.85
C ALA A 609 4.98 -15.76 12.34
N SER A 610 3.99 -15.33 13.12
CA SER A 610 4.12 -15.17 14.57
C SER A 610 3.39 -16.31 15.26
N PRO A 611 4.08 -17.12 16.06
CA PRO A 611 3.47 -18.25 16.77
C PRO A 611 2.30 -17.84 17.67
N ILE A 612 2.37 -16.63 18.22
CA ILE A 612 1.33 -16.01 19.06
C ILE A 612 1.29 -14.51 18.80
N PRO A 613 0.15 -13.83 19.02
CA PRO A 613 0.07 -12.38 18.99
C PRO A 613 1.04 -11.72 19.97
N ALA A 614 1.73 -10.66 19.54
CA ALA A 614 2.69 -9.95 20.37
C ALA A 614 2.36 -8.44 20.40
N VAL A 615 2.32 -7.85 21.60
CA VAL A 615 2.25 -6.38 21.75
C VAL A 615 3.67 -5.84 21.63
N VAL A 616 3.94 -5.12 20.56
CA VAL A 616 5.28 -4.69 20.15
C VAL A 616 5.37 -3.18 20.15
N LYS A 617 6.37 -2.63 20.83
CA LYS A 617 6.81 -1.26 20.65
C LYS A 617 7.81 -1.24 19.50
N ILE A 618 7.47 -0.54 18.44
CA ILE A 618 8.32 -0.41 17.25
C ILE A 618 9.55 0.44 17.59
N ASP A 619 10.73 0.03 17.14
CA ASP A 619 11.98 0.72 17.40
C ASP A 619 12.03 2.07 16.69
N GLU A 620 12.65 3.06 17.31
CA GLU A 620 12.75 4.39 16.75
C GLU A 620 13.68 4.44 15.53
N LEU A 621 13.18 5.08 14.47
CA LEU A 621 13.98 5.39 13.28
C LEU A 621 14.83 6.65 13.54
N PRO A 622 16.06 6.68 13.04
CA PRO A 622 16.88 7.89 13.03
C PRO A 622 16.19 9.06 12.34
N GLU A 623 16.49 10.30 12.74
CA GLU A 623 16.11 11.49 11.99
C GLU A 623 16.56 11.37 10.52
N GLY A 624 15.74 11.79 9.56
CA GLY A 624 15.99 11.64 8.11
C GLY A 624 15.59 10.29 7.52
N ARG A 625 15.16 9.32 8.34
CA ARG A 625 14.54 8.06 7.89
C ARG A 625 13.07 7.95 8.29
N ARG A 626 12.56 8.91 9.05
CA ARG A 626 11.17 8.97 9.50
C ARG A 626 10.27 9.38 8.34
N PRO A 627 9.03 8.83 8.23
CA PRO A 627 8.07 9.32 7.25
C PRO A 627 7.73 10.79 7.55
N ASN A 628 7.49 11.56 6.49
CA ASN A 628 7.15 12.99 6.62
C ASN A 628 5.66 13.16 6.98
N ASN A 629 5.30 12.82 8.21
CA ASN A 629 3.92 12.87 8.71
C ASN A 629 3.80 13.63 10.05
N GLU A 630 4.74 14.54 10.32
CA GLU A 630 4.73 15.32 11.56
C GLU A 630 3.50 16.23 11.61
N THR A 631 2.74 16.09 12.68
CA THR A 631 1.65 17.00 13.00
C THR A 631 2.24 18.33 13.44
N ILE A 632 1.66 19.44 12.97
CA ILE A 632 2.08 20.78 13.38
C ILE A 632 2.10 20.87 14.92
N ASP A 633 3.26 21.14 15.49
CA ASP A 633 3.40 21.39 16.92
C ASP A 633 2.90 22.83 17.24
N LEU A 634 1.64 22.91 17.63
CA LEU A 634 1.02 24.20 17.96
C LEU A 634 1.69 24.89 19.14
N VAL A 635 2.28 24.11 20.06
CA VAL A 635 2.97 24.66 21.21
C VAL A 635 4.25 25.39 20.79
N LYS A 636 5.00 24.78 19.88
CA LYS A 636 6.17 25.44 19.25
C LYS A 636 5.75 26.59 18.34
N LEU A 637 4.74 26.38 17.49
CA LEU A 637 4.25 27.39 16.55
C LEU A 637 3.77 28.64 17.25
N TRP A 638 3.12 28.51 18.41
CA TRP A 638 2.61 29.63 19.19
C TRP A 638 3.60 30.13 20.24
N GLY A 639 4.83 29.60 20.31
CA GLY A 639 5.85 30.00 21.25
C GLY A 639 5.49 29.76 22.73
N LEU A 640 4.65 28.74 22.97
CA LEU A 640 4.23 28.36 24.32
C LEU A 640 5.20 27.36 24.98
N ALA A 641 6.12 26.79 24.25
CA ALA A 641 7.18 25.95 24.78
C ALA A 641 8.20 26.86 25.51
N PRO A 642 8.61 26.55 26.73
CA PRO A 642 9.74 27.25 27.36
C PRO A 642 10.98 27.04 26.48
N ASP A 643 11.72 28.11 26.19
CA ASP A 643 12.98 28.06 25.47
C ASP A 643 13.93 27.08 26.17
N SER A 644 14.18 25.91 25.54
CA SER A 644 15.10 24.90 26.05
C SER A 644 16.59 25.30 25.92
N SER A 645 16.88 26.60 25.74
CA SER A 645 18.23 27.16 25.65
C SER A 645 18.74 27.84 26.92
N VAL A 646 17.98 27.75 28.04
CA VAL A 646 18.45 28.30 29.31
C VAL A 646 18.41 27.21 30.38
N ASP A 647 19.42 26.37 30.42
CA ASP A 647 19.99 25.77 31.65
C ASP A 647 21.10 24.75 31.29
N ALA A 648 22.22 25.29 30.84
CA ALA A 648 23.50 24.58 30.95
C ALA A 648 24.62 25.62 31.20
N GLY A 649 24.68 26.14 32.41
CA GLY A 649 25.81 27.01 32.78
C GLY A 649 25.54 27.98 33.91
N SER A 650 25.43 27.50 35.15
CA SER A 650 26.02 28.14 36.32
C SER A 650 25.68 27.41 37.63
N THR A 651 26.48 26.41 37.94
CA THR A 651 26.78 26.09 39.34
C THR A 651 28.28 26.24 39.47
N ALA A 652 28.72 27.45 39.68
CA ALA A 652 30.04 27.72 40.24
C ALA A 652 29.84 28.26 41.66
N THR A 653 30.24 27.48 42.56
CA THR A 653 30.54 27.67 43.97
C THR A 653 30.92 29.11 44.37
N ASP A 654 30.11 29.72 45.24
CA ASP A 654 30.56 30.76 46.15
C ASP A 654 31.35 30.14 47.29
N SER A 655 32.62 30.48 47.37
CA SER A 655 33.41 30.45 48.63
C SER A 655 33.97 31.83 48.84
N ALA A 656 33.57 32.38 49.96
CA ALA A 656 34.01 33.64 50.52
C ALA A 656 35.54 33.73 50.61
N ASP A 657 36.08 34.91 50.32
CA ASP A 657 37.00 35.56 51.28
C ASP A 657 37.08 37.11 51.06
N SER A 658 36.99 37.79 52.14
CA SER A 658 37.14 39.17 52.35
C SER A 658 38.62 39.64 52.19
N GLN A 659 38.86 40.81 51.62
CA GLN A 659 39.61 41.93 52.30
C GLN A 659 40.03 43.05 51.33
N ASP A 660 39.63 44.21 51.69
CA ASP A 660 40.29 45.55 51.72
C ASP A 660 41.26 45.97 50.60
N SER A 661 41.00 47.09 50.11
CA SER A 661 41.71 48.39 50.17
C SER A 661 41.86 49.11 48.81
N GLU A 662 41.30 50.32 48.89
CA GLU A 662 41.87 51.61 48.43
C GLU A 662 42.53 51.82 47.09
N SER A 663 41.95 52.83 46.48
CA SER A 663 42.57 54.08 45.98
C SER A 663 42.96 54.25 44.54
N THR A 664 42.53 55.43 44.10
CA THR A 664 43.12 56.37 43.10
C THR A 664 43.05 56.00 41.62
N ALA A 665 42.22 56.75 40.94
CA ALA A 665 42.43 58.00 40.19
C ALA A 665 43.21 57.93 38.87
N GLU A 666 42.60 58.57 37.91
CA GLU A 666 43.15 59.33 36.76
C GLU A 666 43.38 58.68 35.44
N GLU A 667 42.63 59.23 34.51
CA GLU A 667 42.98 59.80 33.19
C GLU A 667 43.74 58.93 32.14
N SER A 668 43.09 58.63 31.08
CA SER A 668 43.25 59.29 29.78
C SER A 668 42.25 58.68 28.79
#